data_1e1a70575b570593b33e67486e7fa51d
#
_entry.id   1e1a70575b570593b33e67486e7fa51d
#
_cell.length_a   1.000
_cell.length_b   1.000
_cell.length_c   1.000
_cell.angle_alpha   90.00
_cell.angle_beta   90.00
_cell.angle_gamma   90.00
#
_symmetry.space_group_name_H-M   'P 1'
#
loop_
_entity.id
_entity.type
_entity.pdbx_description
1 polymer ?
#
loop_
_entity_poly.entity_id
_entity_poly.type
_entity_poly.pdbx_seq_one_letter_code
_entity_poly.pdbx_strand_id
1 'polypeptide(L)'
;MFDMIINPILDLSLLALSQLYLLTFYYASVLSFLSGLISPTIYFDKPEKNEKGSLLRRLFIFVAILLFLLGTLANVTIPTLIAVVQTASYVPVSELVYPFISYFYIPLFFVGAGTHIAIRRVATPHLNQLKSKFTKRTQMARDERTDVRTVKHFLPETLAYDPEDYIDLNKGVFVGLDRVHKPQYIPLADFQKQHADIIGTTGAGKGVASGLILYQLILADEGVFVMDPKNDEWAPHLMKYACEKAGKPFYLIDLNKKVPQLDLLADATPEQIEEIMVAGFSLAEKGDVADFYRIDDRKAAREAPMKATEEERQSFKGLFSSLYVQGLEDTIKAFYGKLEELSLVESINAVGGMRLQDVFDHGGCCYVIGSMRNSKILITQKMILIRLFQLAEMRDRVAGKPRPIAIFLDELKYHISKPAMEGLGAARDKGVHMLLAHQSIADLKDCPADLNGDAVVGAVVENTKFKLVYRLQDPDTAEWVSKMSGTILVDDETRYVESSKTLNEVVDDKRNIRMAERQYVDTNMLLNLPNFVSYIFTMNDVPKPSLIAPIKVQKQTLVTFDETQAHTASDDEKVEEHNEAPASKKRQDIGEESNIEVETASLSETETLDTNEEFDLDAVTPLPPNKNPTEAIQSQKEIEAAVKTLEQQIEGLKK
;
A
#
# COMPACT_ATOMS: atom_id res chain seq x y z
N MET A 1 -86.66 -62.22 16.21
CA MET A 1 -85.95 -62.15 14.92
C MET A 1 -85.00 -60.94 14.88
N PHE A 2 -85.39 -59.76 15.44
CA PHE A 2 -84.54 -58.57 15.51
C PHE A 2 -83.33 -58.79 16.42
N ASP A 3 -83.54 -59.37 17.60
CA ASP A 3 -82.46 -59.64 18.57
C ASP A 3 -81.44 -60.67 18.05
N MET A 4 -81.82 -61.55 17.19
CA MET A 4 -80.98 -62.60 16.63
C MET A 4 -79.97 -62.08 15.61
N ILE A 5 -80.21 -60.88 15.03
CA ILE A 5 -79.31 -60.22 14.07
C ILE A 5 -78.54 -59.09 14.75
N ILE A 6 -79.14 -58.39 15.70
CA ILE A 6 -78.52 -57.21 16.34
C ILE A 6 -77.44 -57.65 17.34
N ASN A 7 -77.68 -58.68 18.12
CA ASN A 7 -76.73 -59.14 19.12
C ASN A 7 -75.36 -59.56 18.52
N PRO A 8 -75.29 -60.36 17.44
CA PRO A 8 -73.99 -60.69 16.88
C PRO A 8 -73.26 -59.47 16.27
N ILE A 9 -74.00 -58.46 15.77
CA ILE A 9 -73.41 -57.22 15.27
C ILE A 9 -72.85 -56.38 16.40
N LEU A 10 -73.57 -56.32 17.55
CA LEU A 10 -73.10 -55.64 18.77
C LEU A 10 -71.86 -56.34 19.37
N ASP A 11 -71.85 -57.67 19.43
CA ASP A 11 -70.70 -58.44 19.93
C ASP A 11 -69.48 -58.27 19.01
N LEU A 12 -69.67 -58.29 17.72
CA LEU A 12 -68.60 -58.05 16.77
C LEU A 12 -68.04 -56.60 16.87
N SER A 13 -68.93 -55.61 17.08
CA SER A 13 -68.55 -54.22 17.29
C SER A 13 -67.79 -54.01 18.57
N LEU A 14 -68.18 -54.67 19.67
CA LEU A 14 -67.48 -54.69 20.97
C LEU A 14 -66.10 -55.32 20.83
N LEU A 15 -65.99 -56.43 20.14
CA LEU A 15 -64.72 -57.10 19.90
C LEU A 15 -63.78 -56.17 19.09
N ALA A 16 -64.28 -55.56 18.03
CA ALA A 16 -63.49 -54.63 17.23
C ALA A 16 -63.05 -53.38 17.99
N LEU A 17 -63.94 -52.78 18.78
CA LEU A 17 -63.63 -51.64 19.65
C LEU A 17 -62.67 -52.04 20.79
N SER A 18 -62.77 -53.22 21.36
CA SER A 18 -61.80 -53.66 22.38
C SER A 18 -60.43 -53.90 21.84
N GLN A 19 -60.31 -54.46 20.63
CA GLN A 19 -59.02 -54.64 20.01
C GLN A 19 -58.41 -53.28 19.63
N LEU A 20 -59.21 -52.37 19.10
CA LEU A 20 -58.77 -51.01 18.80
C LEU A 20 -58.31 -50.24 20.07
N TYR A 21 -59.06 -50.42 21.17
CA TYR A 21 -58.67 -49.81 22.45
C TYR A 21 -57.34 -50.36 22.97
N LEU A 22 -57.15 -51.68 22.97
CA LEU A 22 -55.89 -52.30 23.40
C LEU A 22 -54.71 -51.76 22.58
N LEU A 23 -54.89 -51.69 21.28
CA LEU A 23 -53.86 -51.18 20.35
C LEU A 23 -53.52 -49.69 20.64
N THR A 24 -54.55 -48.87 20.79
CA THR A 24 -54.37 -47.42 21.03
C THR A 24 -53.90 -47.18 22.50
N PHE A 25 -54.31 -47.98 23.47
CA PHE A 25 -53.90 -47.88 24.88
C PHE A 25 -52.42 -48.10 25.05
N TYR A 26 -51.84 -49.15 24.43
CA TYR A 26 -50.41 -49.42 24.54
C TYR A 26 -49.57 -48.26 24.03
N TYR A 27 -50.03 -47.53 23.02
CA TYR A 27 -49.31 -46.44 22.39
C TYR A 27 -49.75 -45.07 22.91
N ALA A 28 -50.79 -44.95 23.68
CA ALA A 28 -51.38 -43.68 24.12
C ALA A 28 -50.35 -42.75 24.80
N SER A 29 -49.51 -43.29 25.66
CA SER A 29 -48.45 -42.54 26.35
C SER A 29 -47.39 -42.00 25.38
N VAL A 30 -47.00 -42.82 24.39
CA VAL A 30 -46.03 -42.42 23.37
C VAL A 30 -46.65 -41.38 22.43
N LEU A 31 -47.92 -41.59 22.03
CA LEU A 31 -48.65 -40.64 21.17
C LEU A 31 -48.80 -39.27 21.82
N SER A 32 -49.10 -39.25 23.13
CA SER A 32 -49.20 -38.03 23.92
C SER A 32 -47.87 -37.32 24.05
N PHE A 33 -46.80 -38.04 24.37
CA PHE A 33 -45.46 -37.49 24.43
C PHE A 33 -45.02 -36.91 23.07
N LEU A 34 -45.23 -37.64 21.97
CA LEU A 34 -44.89 -37.19 20.62
C LEU A 34 -45.72 -35.96 20.21
N SER A 35 -47.02 -35.94 20.53
CA SER A 35 -47.86 -34.77 20.28
C SER A 35 -47.33 -33.55 21.07
N GLY A 36 -46.98 -33.73 22.35
CA GLY A 36 -46.34 -32.69 23.15
C GLY A 36 -45.00 -32.23 22.59
N LEU A 37 -44.17 -33.16 22.09
CA LEU A 37 -42.88 -32.86 21.50
C LEU A 37 -43.00 -32.01 20.21
N ILE A 38 -44.04 -32.22 19.41
CA ILE A 38 -44.24 -31.51 18.14
C ILE A 38 -45.02 -30.20 18.32
N SER A 39 -45.92 -30.11 19.29
CA SER A 39 -46.83 -28.95 19.47
C SER A 39 -46.14 -27.59 19.63
N PRO A 40 -44.97 -27.46 20.32
CA PRO A 40 -44.31 -26.15 20.46
C PRO A 40 -43.84 -25.53 19.11
N THR A 41 -43.71 -26.32 18.04
CA THR A 41 -43.40 -25.80 16.68
C THR A 41 -44.45 -24.79 16.21
N ILE A 42 -45.69 -24.90 16.68
CA ILE A 42 -46.78 -23.97 16.36
C ILE A 42 -46.43 -22.55 16.85
N TYR A 43 -45.79 -22.45 17.99
CA TYR A 43 -45.44 -21.17 18.60
C TYR A 43 -44.08 -20.61 18.09
N PHE A 44 -43.08 -21.45 18.05
CA PHE A 44 -41.72 -21.03 17.79
C PHE A 44 -41.42 -20.78 16.28
N ASP A 45 -42.09 -21.49 15.37
CA ASP A 45 -41.86 -21.40 13.93
C ASP A 45 -43.01 -20.67 13.22
N LYS A 46 -43.46 -19.55 13.80
CA LYS A 46 -44.46 -18.68 13.16
C LYS A 46 -43.84 -18.01 11.94
N PRO A 47 -44.47 -18.06 10.76
CA PRO A 47 -44.01 -17.31 9.59
C PRO A 47 -44.18 -15.80 9.84
N GLU A 48 -43.28 -15.00 9.26
CA GLU A 48 -43.48 -13.56 9.23
C GLU A 48 -44.75 -13.18 8.47
N LYS A 49 -45.32 -11.98 8.76
CA LYS A 49 -46.65 -11.57 8.29
C LYS A 49 -46.87 -11.70 6.77
N ASN A 50 -45.82 -11.76 5.98
CA ASN A 50 -45.86 -11.85 4.51
C ASN A 50 -45.37 -13.18 3.93
N GLU A 51 -44.97 -14.16 4.74
CA GLU A 51 -44.51 -15.45 4.23
C GLU A 51 -45.61 -16.52 4.33
N LYS A 52 -45.80 -17.25 3.25
CA LYS A 52 -46.63 -18.48 3.26
C LYS A 52 -45.86 -19.52 4.08
N GLY A 53 -46.41 -19.89 5.27
CA GLY A 53 -45.81 -20.91 6.13
C GLY A 53 -45.40 -22.15 5.35
N SER A 54 -44.22 -22.69 5.65
CA SER A 54 -43.66 -23.86 4.96
C SER A 54 -44.62 -25.05 5.00
N LEU A 55 -44.68 -25.80 3.89
CA LEU A 55 -45.50 -27.03 3.80
C LEU A 55 -45.15 -28.00 4.91
N LEU A 56 -43.89 -28.08 5.28
CA LEU A 56 -43.37 -28.92 6.37
C LEU A 56 -43.98 -28.53 7.73
N ARG A 57 -44.08 -27.23 8.03
CA ARG A 57 -44.73 -26.75 9.26
C ARG A 57 -46.22 -27.15 9.32
N ARG A 58 -46.95 -27.03 8.22
CA ARG A 58 -48.35 -27.46 8.14
C ARG A 58 -48.47 -28.93 8.36
N LEU A 59 -47.56 -29.73 7.84
CA LEU A 59 -47.50 -31.17 8.06
C LEU A 59 -47.26 -31.49 9.55
N PHE A 60 -46.29 -30.84 10.19
CA PHE A 60 -46.03 -31.07 11.64
C PHE A 60 -47.22 -30.67 12.51
N ILE A 61 -47.91 -29.57 12.20
CA ILE A 61 -49.12 -29.17 12.93
C ILE A 61 -50.20 -30.23 12.74
N PHE A 62 -50.42 -30.69 11.51
CA PHE A 62 -51.39 -31.74 11.21
C PHE A 62 -51.07 -33.04 11.98
N VAL A 63 -49.80 -33.46 11.95
CA VAL A 63 -49.35 -34.66 12.69
C VAL A 63 -49.52 -34.49 14.17
N ALA A 64 -49.17 -33.33 14.76
CA ALA A 64 -49.39 -33.07 16.19
C ALA A 64 -50.87 -33.15 16.58
N ILE A 65 -51.76 -32.58 15.81
CA ILE A 65 -53.21 -32.64 16.00
C ILE A 65 -53.69 -34.09 15.89
N LEU A 66 -53.25 -34.82 14.87
CA LEU A 66 -53.62 -36.22 14.65
C LEU A 66 -53.20 -37.11 15.82
N LEU A 67 -51.95 -36.96 16.29
CA LEU A 67 -51.42 -37.68 17.45
C LEU A 67 -52.18 -37.35 18.75
N PHE A 68 -52.55 -36.07 18.91
CA PHE A 68 -53.39 -35.66 20.06
C PHE A 68 -54.78 -36.26 20.01
N LEU A 69 -55.43 -36.25 18.83
CA LEU A 69 -56.74 -36.86 18.65
C LEU A 69 -56.72 -38.38 18.86
N LEU A 70 -55.69 -39.08 18.37
CA LEU A 70 -55.51 -40.50 18.59
C LEU A 70 -55.33 -40.84 20.07
N GLY A 71 -54.56 -40.03 20.82
CA GLY A 71 -54.40 -40.18 22.27
C GLY A 71 -55.72 -39.92 23.03
N THR A 72 -56.47 -38.89 22.62
CA THR A 72 -57.81 -38.63 23.22
C THR A 72 -58.80 -39.76 22.88
N LEU A 73 -58.77 -40.25 21.65
CA LEU A 73 -59.58 -41.38 21.23
C LEU A 73 -59.30 -42.60 22.09
N ALA A 74 -58.05 -42.95 22.38
CA ALA A 74 -57.65 -44.05 23.22
C ALA A 74 -58.12 -43.91 24.68
N ASN A 75 -58.04 -42.68 25.21
CA ASN A 75 -58.29 -42.48 26.66
C ASN A 75 -59.69 -42.00 27.02
N VAL A 76 -60.47 -41.50 26.07
CA VAL A 76 -61.82 -40.95 26.35
C VAL A 76 -62.85 -41.53 25.42
N THR A 77 -62.70 -41.47 24.13
CA THR A 77 -63.74 -41.76 23.17
C THR A 77 -64.02 -43.26 23.00
N ILE A 78 -62.98 -44.10 22.93
CA ILE A 78 -63.15 -45.54 22.78
C ILE A 78 -63.76 -46.16 24.05
N PRO A 79 -63.26 -45.84 25.25
CA PRO A 79 -63.89 -46.30 26.47
C PRO A 79 -65.37 -45.89 26.63
N THR A 80 -65.69 -44.62 26.24
CA THR A 80 -67.08 -44.14 26.27
C THR A 80 -67.97 -44.89 25.28
N LEU A 81 -67.47 -45.13 24.02
CA LEU A 81 -68.19 -45.92 23.02
C LEU A 81 -68.38 -47.37 23.50
N ILE A 82 -67.38 -48.00 24.10
CA ILE A 82 -67.47 -49.32 24.65
C ILE A 82 -68.56 -49.37 25.75
N ALA A 83 -68.54 -48.39 26.66
CA ALA A 83 -69.55 -48.31 27.75
C ALA A 83 -70.98 -48.15 27.19
N VAL A 84 -71.18 -47.33 26.15
CA VAL A 84 -72.48 -47.17 25.50
C VAL A 84 -72.96 -48.48 24.84
N VAL A 85 -72.07 -49.15 24.09
CA VAL A 85 -72.40 -50.41 23.45
C VAL A 85 -72.65 -51.50 24.46
N GLN A 86 -71.90 -51.54 25.60
CA GLN A 86 -72.12 -52.45 26.67
C GLN A 86 -73.50 -52.30 27.31
N THR A 87 -73.93 -51.06 27.56
CA THR A 87 -75.28 -50.81 28.12
C THR A 87 -76.41 -51.30 27.20
N ALA A 88 -76.19 -51.41 25.91
CA ALA A 88 -77.09 -51.85 24.89
C ALA A 88 -77.09 -53.40 24.70
N SER A 89 -75.99 -54.10 25.03
CA SER A 89 -75.78 -55.54 24.67
C SER A 89 -75.90 -56.54 25.83
N TYR A 90 -76.09 -56.12 27.06
CA TYR A 90 -76.12 -57.00 28.27
C TYR A 90 -74.87 -57.88 28.48
N VAL A 91 -73.73 -57.57 27.80
CA VAL A 91 -72.50 -58.35 27.98
C VAL A 91 -71.61 -57.68 29.07
N PRO A 92 -71.21 -58.35 30.11
CA PRO A 92 -70.36 -57.78 31.18
C PRO A 92 -68.91 -57.71 30.67
N VAL A 93 -68.56 -56.66 30.06
CA VAL A 93 -67.14 -56.35 29.66
C VAL A 93 -66.47 -55.56 30.81
N SER A 94 -66.93 -55.69 32.03
CA SER A 94 -66.61 -54.81 33.15
C SER A 94 -65.19 -54.88 33.67
N GLU A 95 -64.39 -55.82 33.29
CA GLU A 95 -63.03 -55.94 33.82
C GLU A 95 -61.92 -55.38 32.90
N LEU A 96 -62.21 -55.09 31.62
CA LEU A 96 -61.24 -54.69 30.65
C LEU A 96 -61.06 -53.14 30.52
N VAL A 97 -62.01 -52.38 31.05
CA VAL A 97 -62.08 -50.94 30.77
C VAL A 97 -61.74 -50.05 31.98
N TYR A 98 -61.61 -50.60 33.12
CA TYR A 98 -61.15 -49.84 34.31
C TYR A 98 -59.88 -50.48 34.89
N PRO A 99 -58.81 -49.76 35.06
CA PRO A 99 -58.64 -48.51 35.77
C PRO A 99 -57.49 -47.65 35.30
N PHE A 100 -57.09 -47.74 34.12
CA PHE A 100 -55.96 -46.86 33.64
C PHE A 100 -56.40 -45.89 32.58
N ILE A 101 -57.43 -45.11 32.88
CA ILE A 101 -57.51 -43.78 32.24
C ILE A 101 -56.25 -43.08 32.69
N SER A 102 -55.34 -42.98 31.78
CA SER A 102 -53.98 -42.62 32.09
C SER A 102 -53.93 -41.21 32.59
N TYR A 103 -53.92 -41.06 33.90
CA TYR A 103 -53.56 -39.80 34.54
C TYR A 103 -52.21 -39.24 34.02
N PHE A 104 -51.48 -40.10 33.38
CA PHE A 104 -50.20 -39.76 32.73
C PHE A 104 -50.32 -39.18 31.34
N TYR A 105 -51.48 -39.24 30.68
CA TYR A 105 -51.65 -38.72 29.32
C TYR A 105 -51.35 -37.19 29.24
N ILE A 106 -51.97 -36.41 30.11
CA ILE A 106 -51.79 -34.96 30.17
C ILE A 106 -50.37 -34.60 30.66
N PRO A 107 -49.84 -35.18 31.75
CA PRO A 107 -48.46 -34.93 32.16
C PRO A 107 -47.43 -35.25 31.08
N LEU A 108 -47.59 -36.38 30.35
CA LEU A 108 -46.66 -36.77 29.28
C LEU A 108 -46.65 -35.79 28.09
N PHE A 109 -47.82 -35.21 27.78
CA PHE A 109 -47.90 -34.13 26.80
C PHE A 109 -47.02 -32.92 27.21
N PHE A 110 -47.12 -32.48 28.47
CA PHE A 110 -46.31 -31.38 28.97
C PHE A 110 -44.83 -31.76 29.10
N VAL A 111 -44.49 -32.99 29.44
CA VAL A 111 -43.12 -33.49 29.40
C VAL A 111 -42.56 -33.47 28.00
N GLY A 112 -43.36 -33.88 27.01
CA GLY A 112 -42.98 -33.77 25.58
C GLY A 112 -42.70 -32.33 25.15
N ALA A 113 -43.60 -31.41 25.51
CA ALA A 113 -43.42 -29.99 25.24
C ALA A 113 -42.18 -29.39 25.95
N GLY A 114 -41.97 -29.75 27.21
CA GLY A 114 -40.79 -29.36 27.98
C GLY A 114 -39.49 -29.90 27.37
N THR A 115 -39.51 -31.15 26.90
CA THR A 115 -38.38 -31.77 26.20
C THR A 115 -38.06 -31.03 24.90
N HIS A 116 -39.07 -30.64 24.13
CA HIS A 116 -38.87 -29.83 22.92
C HIS A 116 -38.16 -28.51 23.27
N ILE A 117 -38.63 -27.80 24.30
CA ILE A 117 -38.06 -26.54 24.72
C ILE A 117 -36.61 -26.73 25.21
N ALA A 118 -36.34 -27.79 25.96
CA ALA A 118 -34.99 -28.11 26.42
C ALA A 118 -34.03 -28.44 25.28
N ILE A 119 -34.46 -29.28 24.33
CA ILE A 119 -33.67 -29.58 23.12
C ILE A 119 -33.38 -28.30 22.33
N ARG A 120 -34.37 -27.44 22.15
CA ARG A 120 -34.18 -26.18 21.43
C ARG A 120 -33.20 -25.24 22.13
N ARG A 121 -33.24 -25.17 23.47
CA ARG A 121 -32.32 -24.31 24.24
C ARG A 121 -30.89 -24.85 24.29
N VAL A 122 -30.72 -26.16 24.44
CA VAL A 122 -29.41 -26.77 24.66
C VAL A 122 -28.79 -27.28 23.35
N ALA A 123 -29.54 -28.05 22.58
CA ALA A 123 -29.00 -28.70 21.37
C ALA A 123 -28.89 -27.76 20.16
N THR A 124 -29.81 -26.79 20.01
CA THR A 124 -29.80 -25.89 18.84
C THR A 124 -28.52 -25.07 18.72
N PRO A 125 -27.96 -24.48 19.78
CA PRO A 125 -26.68 -23.75 19.68
C PRO A 125 -25.53 -24.65 19.22
N HIS A 126 -25.47 -25.89 19.75
CA HIS A 126 -24.43 -26.85 19.34
C HIS A 126 -24.64 -27.38 17.92
N LEU A 127 -25.88 -27.62 17.52
CA LEU A 127 -26.22 -28.00 16.14
C LEU A 127 -25.92 -26.87 15.15
N ASN A 128 -26.17 -25.62 15.52
CA ASN A 128 -25.82 -24.46 14.71
C ASN A 128 -24.29 -24.29 14.56
N GLN A 129 -23.52 -24.55 15.62
CA GLN A 129 -22.06 -24.59 15.52
C GLN A 129 -21.58 -25.72 14.60
N LEU A 130 -22.21 -26.92 14.70
CA LEU A 130 -21.91 -28.02 13.78
C LEU A 130 -22.35 -27.69 12.35
N LYS A 131 -23.53 -27.13 12.16
CA LYS A 131 -24.02 -26.68 10.85
C LYS A 131 -23.11 -25.63 10.23
N SER A 132 -22.58 -24.70 11.04
CA SER A 132 -21.62 -23.69 10.54
C SER A 132 -20.30 -24.32 10.08
N LYS A 133 -19.89 -25.47 10.62
CA LYS A 133 -18.73 -26.24 10.16
C LYS A 133 -19.01 -26.99 8.84
N PHE A 134 -20.25 -27.41 8.61
CA PHE A 134 -20.66 -28.16 7.42
C PHE A 134 -21.33 -27.32 6.33
N THR A 135 -21.72 -26.06 6.62
CA THR A 135 -22.15 -25.15 5.56
C THR A 135 -20.97 -24.90 4.64
N LYS A 136 -21.08 -25.32 3.39
CA LYS A 136 -20.13 -24.91 2.36
C LYS A 136 -20.02 -23.40 2.41
N ARG A 137 -18.82 -22.90 2.76
CA ARG A 137 -18.50 -21.48 2.57
C ARG A 137 -18.74 -21.23 1.08
N THR A 138 -19.52 -20.23 0.75
CA THR A 138 -19.60 -19.73 -0.62
C THR A 138 -18.19 -19.60 -1.15
N GLN A 139 -17.95 -19.95 -2.43
CA GLN A 139 -16.63 -19.95 -3.03
C GLN A 139 -15.95 -18.57 -2.99
N MET A 140 -16.70 -17.50 -2.74
CA MET A 140 -16.18 -16.17 -2.48
C MET A 140 -15.77 -16.07 -1.00
N ALA A 141 -14.47 -16.09 -0.78
CA ALA A 141 -13.89 -15.87 0.54
C ALA A 141 -14.25 -14.45 1.01
N ARG A 142 -14.52 -14.31 2.32
CA ARG A 142 -14.59 -12.99 2.95
C ARG A 142 -13.36 -12.18 2.57
N ASP A 143 -13.56 -10.93 2.22
CA ASP A 143 -12.44 -10.02 2.05
C ASP A 143 -11.88 -9.65 3.43
N GLU A 144 -10.83 -10.36 3.82
CA GLU A 144 -10.11 -10.13 5.08
C GLU A 144 -8.98 -9.11 4.91
N ARG A 145 -8.75 -8.60 3.68
CA ARG A 145 -7.66 -7.66 3.37
C ARG A 145 -7.89 -6.27 3.95
N THR A 146 -9.13 -5.89 4.18
CA THR A 146 -9.49 -4.61 4.82
C THR A 146 -9.33 -4.62 6.34
N ASP A 147 -9.22 -5.77 6.97
CA ASP A 147 -9.02 -5.88 8.40
C ASP A 147 -7.53 -5.75 8.74
N VAL A 148 -7.17 -4.68 9.44
CA VAL A 148 -5.79 -4.40 9.85
C VAL A 148 -5.13 -5.53 10.65
N ARG A 149 -5.92 -6.37 11.32
CA ARG A 149 -5.44 -7.51 12.11
C ARG A 149 -5.00 -8.70 11.24
N THR A 150 -5.55 -8.83 10.04
CA THR A 150 -5.31 -9.96 9.12
C THR A 150 -4.50 -9.58 7.89
N VAL A 151 -4.26 -8.29 7.67
CA VAL A 151 -3.55 -7.76 6.50
C VAL A 151 -2.18 -8.43 6.28
N LYS A 152 -1.47 -8.77 7.36
CA LYS A 152 -0.16 -9.42 7.31
C LYS A 152 -0.18 -10.79 6.61
N HIS A 153 -1.32 -11.50 6.60
CA HIS A 153 -1.46 -12.80 5.95
C HIS A 153 -1.43 -12.72 4.41
N PHE A 154 -1.58 -11.53 3.85
CA PHE A 154 -1.58 -11.28 2.41
C PHE A 154 -0.25 -10.77 1.88
N LEU A 155 0.72 -10.54 2.75
CA LEU A 155 2.04 -9.99 2.43
C LEU A 155 3.11 -11.09 2.45
N PRO A 156 4.25 -10.90 1.77
CA PRO A 156 5.40 -11.77 1.90
C PRO A 156 5.90 -11.79 3.35
N GLU A 157 6.30 -12.96 3.84
CA GLU A 157 7.06 -13.03 5.08
C GLU A 157 8.45 -12.43 4.86
N THR A 158 8.94 -11.66 5.84
CA THR A 158 10.28 -11.08 5.78
C THR A 158 11.31 -12.19 5.93
N LEU A 159 12.13 -12.37 4.89
CA LEU A 159 13.22 -13.34 4.84
C LEU A 159 14.53 -12.61 4.55
N ALA A 160 15.59 -12.94 5.25
CA ALA A 160 16.93 -12.51 4.89
C ALA A 160 17.46 -13.35 3.72
N TYR A 161 17.81 -12.72 2.63
CA TYR A 161 18.41 -13.38 1.45
C TYR A 161 19.43 -12.44 0.82
N ASP A 162 20.29 -12.99 -0.05
CA ASP A 162 21.21 -12.18 -0.83
C ASP A 162 20.59 -11.88 -2.20
N PRO A 163 20.35 -10.61 -2.55
CA PRO A 163 19.77 -10.25 -3.85
C PRO A 163 20.68 -10.64 -5.03
N GLU A 164 21.99 -10.68 -4.86
CA GLU A 164 22.93 -11.02 -5.95
C GLU A 164 22.69 -12.43 -6.49
N ASP A 165 22.20 -13.37 -5.68
CA ASP A 165 21.85 -14.73 -6.11
C ASP A 165 20.70 -14.78 -7.13
N TYR A 166 19.89 -13.73 -7.18
CA TYR A 166 18.72 -13.63 -8.05
C TYR A 166 18.89 -12.67 -9.23
N ILE A 167 20.01 -11.91 -9.30
CA ILE A 167 20.25 -10.98 -10.39
C ILE A 167 20.63 -11.76 -11.65
N ASP A 168 19.75 -11.69 -12.67
CA ASP A 168 19.94 -12.30 -13.98
C ASP A 168 19.38 -11.34 -15.06
N LEU A 169 20.26 -10.54 -15.65
CA LEU A 169 19.90 -9.54 -16.66
C LEU A 169 19.26 -10.15 -17.92
N ASN A 170 19.45 -11.45 -18.20
CA ASN A 170 18.75 -12.11 -19.30
C ASN A 170 17.27 -12.29 -19.01
N LYS A 171 16.87 -12.40 -17.73
CA LYS A 171 15.48 -12.42 -17.29
C LYS A 171 14.92 -11.02 -17.13
N GLY A 172 15.77 -10.02 -16.91
CA GLY A 172 15.42 -8.63 -16.71
C GLY A 172 15.92 -8.06 -15.39
N VAL A 173 15.37 -6.92 -14.99
CA VAL A 173 15.65 -6.26 -13.71
C VAL A 173 14.93 -7.02 -12.60
N PHE A 174 15.67 -7.58 -11.67
CA PHE A 174 15.13 -8.22 -10.47
C PHE A 174 14.56 -7.14 -9.53
N VAL A 175 13.31 -7.29 -9.15
CA VAL A 175 12.58 -6.29 -8.33
C VAL A 175 12.11 -6.85 -6.99
N GLY A 176 12.54 -8.06 -6.63
CA GLY A 176 12.29 -8.69 -5.34
C GLY A 176 11.59 -10.05 -5.44
N LEU A 177 11.25 -10.62 -4.29
CA LEU A 177 10.59 -11.90 -4.16
C LEU A 177 9.08 -11.71 -3.94
N ASP A 178 8.26 -12.54 -4.56
CA ASP A 178 6.81 -12.55 -4.36
C ASP A 178 6.40 -13.19 -3.01
N ARG A 179 5.09 -13.32 -2.77
CA ARG A 179 4.54 -13.90 -1.53
C ARG A 179 5.01 -15.34 -1.25
N VAL A 180 5.38 -16.09 -2.28
CA VAL A 180 5.88 -17.47 -2.17
C VAL A 180 7.39 -17.56 -2.39
N HIS A 181 8.08 -16.43 -2.23
CA HIS A 181 9.54 -16.27 -2.37
C HIS A 181 10.08 -16.60 -3.77
N LYS A 182 9.27 -16.46 -4.81
CA LYS A 182 9.74 -16.55 -6.19
C LYS A 182 10.26 -15.20 -6.68
N PRO A 183 11.38 -15.18 -7.42
CA PRO A 183 11.93 -13.94 -7.95
C PRO A 183 11.02 -13.33 -9.02
N GLN A 184 10.86 -12.01 -8.95
CA GLN A 184 10.10 -11.21 -9.90
C GLN A 184 11.06 -10.38 -10.74
N TYR A 185 10.84 -10.40 -12.07
CA TYR A 185 11.65 -9.67 -13.03
C TYR A 185 10.80 -8.80 -13.93
N ILE A 186 11.36 -7.66 -14.32
CA ILE A 186 10.81 -6.82 -15.39
C ILE A 186 11.80 -6.88 -16.54
N PRO A 187 11.37 -7.23 -17.77
CA PRO A 187 12.29 -7.27 -18.91
C PRO A 187 13.06 -5.96 -19.03
N LEU A 188 14.38 -6.05 -19.16
CA LEU A 188 15.27 -4.87 -19.18
C LEU A 188 14.85 -3.85 -20.23
N ALA A 189 14.50 -4.29 -21.44
CA ALA A 189 14.05 -3.42 -22.51
C ALA A 189 12.74 -2.68 -22.21
N ASP A 190 11.86 -3.28 -21.38
CA ASP A 190 10.61 -2.64 -20.96
C ASP A 190 10.87 -1.67 -19.80
N PHE A 191 11.79 -2.00 -18.89
CA PHE A 191 12.20 -1.11 -17.81
C PHE A 191 12.86 0.18 -18.37
N GLN A 192 13.75 0.05 -19.34
CA GLN A 192 14.46 1.17 -20.00
C GLN A 192 13.53 2.12 -20.77
N LYS A 193 12.30 1.69 -21.11
CA LYS A 193 11.34 2.49 -21.87
C LYS A 193 10.35 3.27 -21.01
N GLN A 194 10.46 3.21 -19.69
CA GLN A 194 9.50 3.83 -18.78
C GLN A 194 10.22 4.45 -17.59
N HIS A 195 9.63 5.49 -17.03
CA HIS A 195 10.07 6.01 -15.74
C HIS A 195 9.50 5.20 -14.60
N ALA A 196 10.22 5.18 -13.48
CA ALA A 196 9.84 4.51 -12.24
C ALA A 196 9.50 5.53 -11.15
N ASP A 197 8.51 5.21 -10.32
CA ASP A 197 8.13 6.00 -9.16
C ASP A 197 8.27 5.15 -7.90
N ILE A 198 9.02 5.62 -6.90
CA ILE A 198 9.33 4.92 -5.66
C ILE A 198 8.75 5.71 -4.49
N ILE A 199 7.58 5.26 -4.01
CA ILE A 199 6.81 5.97 -2.99
C ILE A 199 6.92 5.25 -1.65
N GLY A 200 7.09 6.00 -0.57
CA GLY A 200 7.06 5.41 0.78
C GLY A 200 7.72 6.29 1.84
N THR A 201 7.41 6.02 3.10
CA THR A 201 8.00 6.76 4.21
C THR A 201 9.49 6.49 4.40
N THR A 202 10.17 7.31 5.16
CA THR A 202 11.59 7.12 5.51
C THR A 202 11.78 5.78 6.23
N GLY A 203 12.83 5.04 5.87
CA GLY A 203 13.14 3.73 6.46
C GLY A 203 12.28 2.56 5.95
N ALA A 204 11.32 2.79 5.05
CA ALA A 204 10.47 1.72 4.51
C ALA A 204 11.15 0.81 3.49
N GLY A 205 12.29 1.22 2.90
CA GLY A 205 13.06 0.43 1.94
C GLY A 205 13.31 1.11 0.58
N LYS A 206 12.92 2.39 0.39
CA LYS A 206 13.11 3.12 -0.89
C LYS A 206 14.58 3.10 -1.35
N GLY A 207 15.52 3.47 -0.47
CA GLY A 207 16.95 3.51 -0.79
C GLY A 207 17.51 2.12 -1.15
N VAL A 208 17.02 1.07 -0.50
CA VAL A 208 17.39 -0.32 -0.85
C VAL A 208 16.87 -0.68 -2.25
N ALA A 209 15.64 -0.31 -2.56
CA ALA A 209 15.06 -0.57 -3.88
C ALA A 209 15.78 0.17 -5.01
N SER A 210 15.99 1.48 -4.84
CA SER A 210 16.73 2.27 -5.82
C SER A 210 18.15 1.75 -5.98
N GLY A 211 18.85 1.44 -4.88
CA GLY A 211 20.18 0.85 -4.91
C GLY A 211 20.23 -0.48 -5.66
N LEU A 212 19.30 -1.39 -5.38
CA LEU A 212 19.20 -2.68 -6.07
C LEU A 212 18.94 -2.54 -7.58
N ILE A 213 18.09 -1.61 -7.97
CA ILE A 213 17.78 -1.36 -9.38
C ILE A 213 18.98 -0.72 -10.07
N LEU A 214 19.53 0.37 -9.52
CA LEU A 214 20.65 1.11 -10.11
C LEU A 214 21.91 0.23 -10.25
N TYR A 215 22.17 -0.62 -9.27
CA TYR A 215 23.23 -1.62 -9.34
C TYR A 215 23.09 -2.49 -10.59
N GLN A 216 21.90 -3.00 -10.87
CA GLN A 216 21.64 -3.82 -12.05
C GLN A 216 21.75 -3.04 -13.36
N LEU A 217 21.34 -1.77 -13.37
CA LEU A 217 21.44 -0.91 -14.55
C LEU A 217 22.90 -0.62 -14.90
N ILE A 218 23.76 -0.39 -13.91
CA ILE A 218 25.21 -0.25 -14.12
C ILE A 218 25.79 -1.54 -14.72
N LEU A 219 25.41 -2.73 -14.20
CA LEU A 219 25.83 -4.01 -14.78
C LEU A 219 25.30 -4.24 -16.19
N ALA A 220 24.18 -3.60 -16.55
CA ALA A 220 23.60 -3.63 -17.90
C ALA A 220 24.24 -2.62 -18.87
N ASP A 221 25.38 -2.04 -18.54
CA ASP A 221 26.12 -1.05 -19.35
C ASP A 221 25.40 0.28 -19.55
N GLU A 222 24.53 0.70 -18.60
CA GLU A 222 23.91 2.00 -18.63
C GLU A 222 24.81 3.09 -18.03
N GLY A 223 24.56 4.35 -18.43
CA GLY A 223 25.05 5.51 -17.69
C GLY A 223 24.06 5.84 -16.57
N VAL A 224 24.56 5.94 -15.36
CA VAL A 224 23.71 6.17 -14.17
C VAL A 224 24.08 7.50 -13.51
N PHE A 225 23.08 8.33 -13.26
CA PHE A 225 23.22 9.56 -12.47
C PHE A 225 22.38 9.44 -11.19
N VAL A 226 23.01 9.67 -10.06
CA VAL A 226 22.35 9.66 -8.76
C VAL A 226 22.38 11.07 -8.19
N MET A 227 21.21 11.65 -7.94
CA MET A 227 21.05 12.96 -7.30
C MET A 227 20.60 12.73 -5.85
N ASP A 228 21.53 12.82 -4.92
CA ASP A 228 21.33 12.52 -3.50
C ASP A 228 21.45 13.78 -2.63
N PRO A 229 20.34 14.44 -2.26
CA PRO A 229 20.36 15.61 -1.39
C PRO A 229 20.57 15.29 0.09
N LYS A 230 20.49 14.00 0.49
CA LYS A 230 20.62 13.56 1.89
C LYS A 230 22.03 13.17 2.27
N ASN A 231 22.89 12.87 1.31
CA ASN A 231 24.21 12.27 1.53
C ASN A 231 24.09 10.91 2.23
N ASP A 232 23.49 9.93 1.54
CA ASP A 232 23.31 8.58 2.05
C ASP A 232 24.65 7.92 2.37
N GLU A 233 24.70 7.20 3.49
CA GLU A 233 25.95 6.62 4.01
C GLU A 233 26.43 5.42 3.17
N TRP A 234 25.51 4.65 2.55
CA TRP A 234 25.82 3.37 1.91
C TRP A 234 25.68 3.41 0.38
N ALA A 235 24.79 4.24 -0.14
CA ALA A 235 24.50 4.28 -1.56
C ALA A 235 25.72 4.58 -2.45
N PRO A 236 26.63 5.54 -2.10
CA PRO A 236 27.83 5.76 -2.89
C PRO A 236 28.75 4.54 -2.96
N HIS A 237 28.88 3.79 -1.85
CA HIS A 237 29.70 2.57 -1.80
C HIS A 237 29.10 1.46 -2.68
N LEU A 238 27.77 1.31 -2.68
CA LEU A 238 27.08 0.36 -3.55
C LEU A 238 27.27 0.71 -5.03
N MET A 239 27.14 1.99 -5.41
CA MET A 239 27.35 2.44 -6.78
C MET A 239 28.80 2.24 -7.24
N LYS A 240 29.77 2.53 -6.37
CA LYS A 240 31.18 2.29 -6.63
C LYS A 240 31.45 0.80 -6.84
N TYR A 241 30.94 -0.07 -5.96
CA TYR A 241 31.03 -1.52 -6.09
C TYR A 241 30.42 -2.04 -7.40
N ALA A 242 29.26 -1.51 -7.80
CA ALA A 242 28.64 -1.86 -9.08
C ALA A 242 29.52 -1.48 -10.27
N CYS A 243 30.12 -0.28 -10.26
CA CYS A 243 31.02 0.20 -11.31
C CYS A 243 32.29 -0.64 -11.38
N GLU A 244 32.90 -0.98 -10.25
CA GLU A 244 34.08 -1.87 -10.20
C GLU A 244 33.77 -3.25 -10.79
N LYS A 245 32.62 -3.84 -10.42
CA LYS A 245 32.18 -5.14 -10.96
C LYS A 245 31.88 -5.09 -12.44
N ALA A 246 31.35 -3.98 -12.95
CA ALA A 246 31.07 -3.76 -14.37
C ALA A 246 32.30 -3.30 -15.18
N GLY A 247 33.43 -2.97 -14.54
CA GLY A 247 34.59 -2.36 -15.19
C GLY A 247 34.29 -0.97 -15.76
N LYS A 248 33.47 -0.19 -15.06
CA LYS A 248 33.00 1.14 -15.47
C LYS A 248 33.50 2.24 -14.54
N PRO A 249 33.59 3.49 -15.03
CA PRO A 249 34.02 4.61 -14.20
C PRO A 249 32.97 4.95 -13.13
N PHE A 250 33.45 5.36 -11.96
CA PHE A 250 32.65 5.91 -10.87
C PHE A 250 33.14 7.33 -10.58
N TYR A 251 32.28 8.31 -10.68
CA TYR A 251 32.55 9.71 -10.37
C TYR A 251 31.73 10.14 -9.16
N LEU A 252 32.41 10.65 -8.13
CA LEU A 252 31.78 11.23 -6.95
C LEU A 252 31.93 12.75 -6.97
N ILE A 253 30.82 13.44 -7.03
CA ILE A 253 30.74 14.91 -6.97
C ILE A 253 30.06 15.31 -5.66
N ASP A 254 30.75 16.06 -4.83
CA ASP A 254 30.16 16.63 -3.62
C ASP A 254 30.00 18.15 -3.78
N LEU A 255 28.75 18.58 -4.02
CA LEU A 255 28.42 19.97 -4.25
C LEU A 255 28.69 20.87 -3.01
N ASN A 256 28.86 20.28 -1.82
CA ASN A 256 29.13 21.03 -0.59
C ASN A 256 30.62 21.32 -0.40
N LYS A 257 31.51 20.62 -1.13
CA LYS A 257 32.96 20.88 -1.08
C LYS A 257 33.31 22.16 -1.84
N LYS A 258 34.29 22.90 -1.31
CA LYS A 258 34.80 24.14 -1.91
C LYS A 258 36.01 23.87 -2.81
N VAL A 259 35.88 22.90 -3.70
CA VAL A 259 36.90 22.52 -4.69
C VAL A 259 36.25 22.35 -6.04
N PRO A 260 36.91 22.75 -7.15
CA PRO A 260 36.37 22.55 -8.48
C PRO A 260 36.27 21.08 -8.84
N GLN A 261 35.09 20.61 -9.27
CA GLN A 261 34.81 19.20 -9.58
C GLN A 261 34.12 19.02 -10.91
N LEU A 262 32.96 19.69 -11.09
CA LEU A 262 32.08 19.52 -12.25
C LEU A 262 32.20 20.70 -13.22
N ASP A 263 32.44 20.39 -14.50
CA ASP A 263 32.33 21.34 -15.61
C ASP A 263 30.90 21.33 -16.13
N LEU A 264 30.00 22.04 -15.41
CA LEU A 264 28.56 21.97 -15.66
C LEU A 264 28.17 22.62 -17.00
N LEU A 265 28.88 23.67 -17.40
CA LEU A 265 28.60 24.43 -18.64
C LEU A 265 29.46 23.99 -19.84
N ALA A 266 30.22 22.89 -19.71
CA ALA A 266 31.03 22.36 -20.79
C ALA A 266 30.20 22.21 -22.09
N ASP A 267 30.68 22.82 -23.18
CA ASP A 267 30.07 22.80 -24.51
C ASP A 267 28.59 23.27 -24.56
N ALA A 268 28.13 24.04 -23.56
CA ALA A 268 26.76 24.56 -23.55
C ALA A 268 26.62 25.80 -24.44
N THR A 269 25.56 25.82 -25.27
CA THR A 269 25.22 27.01 -26.06
C THR A 269 24.61 28.10 -25.16
N PRO A 270 24.61 29.38 -25.62
CA PRO A 270 23.96 30.45 -24.85
C PRO A 270 22.49 30.16 -24.49
N GLU A 271 21.75 29.55 -25.41
CA GLU A 271 20.34 29.15 -25.19
C GLU A 271 20.20 28.05 -24.14
N GLN A 272 21.12 27.09 -24.12
CA GLN A 272 21.17 26.05 -23.12
C GLN A 272 21.51 26.61 -21.73
N ILE A 273 22.40 27.57 -21.64
CA ILE A 273 22.75 28.27 -20.40
C ILE A 273 21.54 29.09 -19.90
N GLU A 274 20.80 29.77 -20.80
CA GLU A 274 19.55 30.45 -20.47
C GLU A 274 18.55 29.47 -19.82
N GLU A 275 18.29 28.31 -20.45
CA GLU A 275 17.37 27.30 -19.96
C GLU A 275 17.77 26.76 -18.56
N ILE A 276 19.07 26.49 -18.36
CA ILE A 276 19.62 26.07 -17.07
C ILE A 276 19.33 27.14 -15.99
N MET A 277 19.55 28.43 -16.32
CA MET A 277 19.28 29.53 -15.38
C MET A 277 17.79 29.72 -15.13
N VAL A 278 16.93 29.60 -16.15
CA VAL A 278 15.47 29.67 -15.99
C VAL A 278 14.98 28.60 -15.03
N ALA A 279 15.46 27.35 -15.15
CA ALA A 279 15.12 26.25 -14.25
C ALA A 279 15.65 26.48 -12.82
N GLY A 280 16.92 26.82 -12.69
CA GLY A 280 17.58 27.02 -11.40
C GLY A 280 16.96 28.18 -10.61
N PHE A 281 16.69 29.28 -11.27
CA PHE A 281 16.18 30.50 -10.64
C PHE A 281 14.65 30.54 -10.53
N SER A 282 13.95 29.54 -11.07
CA SER A 282 12.47 29.44 -11.10
C SER A 282 11.84 30.66 -11.81
N LEU A 283 12.31 30.94 -13.02
CA LEU A 283 11.88 32.10 -13.83
C LEU A 283 10.82 31.73 -14.87
N ALA A 284 10.37 30.49 -14.97
CA ALA A 284 9.39 30.07 -15.95
C ALA A 284 8.04 30.79 -15.80
N GLU A 285 7.32 30.94 -16.91
CA GLU A 285 6.00 31.58 -16.92
C GLU A 285 4.93 30.63 -16.37
N LYS A 286 4.13 31.17 -15.43
CA LYS A 286 2.97 30.47 -14.85
C LYS A 286 1.65 30.94 -15.46
N GLY A 287 1.62 32.14 -16.03
CA GLY A 287 0.42 32.80 -16.52
C GLY A 287 -0.30 33.63 -15.46
N ASP A 288 0.41 34.07 -14.43
CA ASP A 288 -0.11 34.89 -13.34
C ASP A 288 0.55 36.29 -13.28
N VAL A 289 0.03 37.15 -12.38
CA VAL A 289 0.53 38.52 -12.21
C VAL A 289 2.00 38.55 -11.76
N ALA A 290 2.50 37.51 -11.11
CA ALA A 290 3.87 37.43 -10.65
C ALA A 290 4.87 37.31 -11.82
N ASP A 291 4.45 36.89 -13.01
CA ASP A 291 5.27 36.81 -14.19
C ASP A 291 5.79 38.16 -14.63
N PHE A 292 5.01 39.23 -14.39
CA PHE A 292 5.44 40.59 -14.70
C PHE A 292 6.73 40.99 -13.96
N TYR A 293 6.86 40.60 -12.71
CA TYR A 293 8.04 40.90 -11.89
C TYR A 293 9.29 40.07 -12.28
N ARG A 294 9.10 39.01 -13.06
CA ARG A 294 10.18 38.11 -13.51
C ARG A 294 10.67 38.42 -14.93
N ILE A 295 10.03 39.37 -15.65
CA ILE A 295 10.37 39.67 -17.02
C ILE A 295 11.83 40.13 -17.15
N ASP A 296 12.27 41.01 -16.28
CA ASP A 296 13.64 41.55 -16.31
C ASP A 296 14.67 40.49 -15.94
N ASP A 297 14.39 39.63 -14.95
CA ASP A 297 15.24 38.50 -14.58
C ASP A 297 15.37 37.50 -15.74
N ARG A 298 14.29 37.19 -16.48
CA ARG A 298 14.31 36.33 -17.67
C ARG A 298 15.11 36.94 -18.79
N LYS A 299 14.93 38.24 -19.02
CA LYS A 299 15.71 38.98 -20.00
C LYS A 299 17.20 38.93 -19.68
N ALA A 300 17.56 39.12 -18.41
CA ALA A 300 18.95 39.02 -17.97
C ALA A 300 19.51 37.61 -18.14
N ALA A 301 18.73 36.57 -17.81
CA ALA A 301 19.12 35.16 -18.00
C ALA A 301 19.41 34.82 -19.46
N ARG A 302 18.65 35.41 -20.41
CA ARG A 302 18.90 35.26 -21.86
C ARG A 302 20.10 36.05 -22.31
N GLU A 303 20.21 37.32 -21.91
CA GLU A 303 21.23 38.24 -22.44
C GLU A 303 22.62 38.00 -21.85
N ALA A 304 22.72 37.51 -20.59
CA ALA A 304 24.00 37.27 -19.94
C ALA A 304 24.90 36.30 -20.73
N PRO A 305 24.47 35.09 -21.12
CA PRO A 305 25.31 34.19 -21.89
C PRO A 305 25.52 34.64 -23.33
N MET A 306 24.60 35.43 -23.93
CA MET A 306 24.76 35.95 -25.29
C MET A 306 25.79 37.04 -25.36
N LYS A 307 25.91 37.88 -24.32
CA LYS A 307 26.83 39.02 -24.30
C LYS A 307 28.20 38.69 -23.70
N ALA A 308 28.31 37.58 -23.00
CA ALA A 308 29.56 37.08 -22.45
C ALA A 308 30.49 36.56 -23.57
N THR A 309 31.79 36.67 -23.37
CA THR A 309 32.79 36.01 -24.21
C THR A 309 32.73 34.50 -24.07
N GLU A 310 33.37 33.76 -24.98
CA GLU A 310 33.42 32.31 -24.95
C GLU A 310 34.06 31.77 -23.66
N GLU A 311 35.12 32.45 -23.18
CA GLU A 311 35.80 32.12 -21.92
C GLU A 311 34.92 32.38 -20.71
N GLU A 312 34.21 33.53 -20.67
CA GLU A 312 33.28 33.87 -19.60
C GLU A 312 32.09 32.91 -19.51
N ARG A 313 31.64 32.29 -20.61
CA ARG A 313 30.54 31.33 -20.64
C ARG A 313 30.87 29.96 -20.11
N GLN A 314 32.16 29.63 -19.92
CA GLN A 314 32.56 28.29 -19.45
C GLN A 314 32.18 28.02 -18.01
N SER A 315 31.88 29.04 -17.21
CA SER A 315 31.49 28.86 -15.80
C SER A 315 30.56 29.96 -15.32
N PHE A 316 29.76 29.69 -14.27
CA PHE A 316 28.97 30.74 -13.63
C PHE A 316 29.85 31.84 -13.01
N LYS A 317 31.04 31.50 -12.58
CA LYS A 317 32.02 32.48 -12.10
C LYS A 317 32.47 33.41 -13.20
N GLY A 318 32.74 32.88 -14.39
CA GLY A 318 33.04 33.66 -15.56
C GLY A 318 31.88 34.55 -16.02
N LEU A 319 30.67 33.97 -16.10
CA LEU A 319 29.45 34.72 -16.44
C LEU A 319 29.19 35.87 -15.46
N PHE A 320 29.37 35.63 -14.16
CA PHE A 320 29.20 36.66 -13.13
C PHE A 320 30.21 37.80 -13.32
N SER A 321 31.46 37.50 -13.66
CA SER A 321 32.51 38.52 -13.89
C SER A 321 32.36 39.28 -15.18
N SER A 322 31.46 38.91 -16.08
CA SER A 322 31.24 39.57 -17.36
C SER A 322 30.77 41.03 -17.19
N LEU A 323 31.21 41.91 -18.08
CA LEU A 323 30.89 43.34 -18.02
C LEU A 323 29.36 43.59 -18.06
N TYR A 324 28.61 42.77 -18.79
CA TYR A 324 27.16 42.88 -18.86
C TYR A 324 26.52 42.62 -17.50
N VAL A 325 26.87 41.50 -16.83
CA VAL A 325 26.29 41.10 -15.53
C VAL A 325 26.66 42.09 -14.43
N GLN A 326 27.91 42.56 -14.40
CA GLN A 326 28.35 43.60 -13.46
C GLN A 326 27.55 44.91 -13.61
N GLY A 327 27.10 45.24 -14.81
CA GLY A 327 26.18 46.37 -15.05
C GLY A 327 24.75 46.20 -14.57
N LEU A 328 24.36 45.01 -14.10
CA LEU A 328 23.02 44.71 -13.60
C LEU A 328 22.85 44.91 -12.10
N GLU A 329 23.91 45.14 -11.34
CA GLU A 329 23.92 45.19 -9.86
C GLU A 329 22.79 46.05 -9.28
N ASP A 330 22.58 47.24 -9.80
CA ASP A 330 21.56 48.18 -9.32
C ASP A 330 20.20 48.02 -10.01
N THR A 331 20.14 47.40 -11.18
CA THR A 331 18.93 47.36 -12.04
C THR A 331 18.14 46.08 -11.93
N ILE A 332 18.79 44.91 -11.88
CA ILE A 332 18.15 43.57 -11.83
C ILE A 332 18.74 42.75 -10.67
N LYS A 333 18.48 43.24 -9.47
CA LYS A 333 19.11 42.72 -8.23
C LYS A 333 18.83 41.24 -7.94
N ALA A 334 17.65 40.72 -8.31
CA ALA A 334 17.29 39.33 -8.03
C ALA A 334 18.14 38.38 -8.90
N PHE A 335 18.26 38.63 -10.18
CA PHE A 335 19.12 37.85 -11.08
C PHE A 335 20.59 37.96 -10.68
N TYR A 336 21.08 39.21 -10.47
CA TYR A 336 22.46 39.46 -10.06
C TYR A 336 22.84 38.68 -8.82
N GLY A 337 22.07 38.80 -7.74
CA GLY A 337 22.36 38.11 -6.48
C GLY A 337 22.31 36.57 -6.59
N LYS A 338 21.40 36.01 -7.38
CA LYS A 338 21.37 34.56 -7.63
C LYS A 338 22.60 34.07 -8.42
N LEU A 339 23.01 34.82 -9.42
CA LEU A 339 24.20 34.47 -10.20
C LEU A 339 25.49 34.66 -9.38
N GLU A 340 25.55 35.69 -8.52
CA GLU A 340 26.61 35.84 -7.52
C GLU A 340 26.71 34.61 -6.61
N GLU A 341 25.57 34.17 -6.04
CA GLU A 341 25.54 32.97 -5.23
C GLU A 341 26.09 31.73 -5.93
N LEU A 342 25.78 31.54 -7.23
CA LEU A 342 26.28 30.42 -8.03
C LEU A 342 27.77 30.55 -8.33
N SER A 343 28.26 31.76 -8.54
CA SER A 343 29.70 32.01 -8.78
C SER A 343 30.57 31.56 -7.59
N LEU A 344 29.98 31.50 -6.37
CA LEU A 344 30.63 31.06 -5.15
C LEU A 344 30.53 29.55 -4.90
N VAL A 345 29.83 28.80 -5.77
CA VAL A 345 29.76 27.33 -5.69
C VAL A 345 30.92 26.74 -6.47
N GLU A 346 32.08 26.62 -5.83
CA GLU A 346 33.33 26.17 -6.49
C GLU A 346 33.14 24.79 -7.17
N SER A 347 32.36 23.89 -6.60
CA SER A 347 32.17 22.52 -7.09
C SER A 347 31.62 22.40 -8.51
N ILE A 348 30.95 23.43 -9.05
CA ILE A 348 30.40 23.47 -10.42
C ILE A 348 31.06 24.46 -11.35
N ASN A 349 32.10 25.13 -10.88
CA ASN A 349 32.85 26.14 -11.65
C ASN A 349 34.23 25.60 -12.08
N ALA A 350 34.32 24.30 -12.39
CA ALA A 350 35.55 23.62 -12.75
C ALA A 350 35.70 23.57 -14.28
N VAL A 351 36.33 24.59 -14.89
CA VAL A 351 36.67 24.53 -16.30
C VAL A 351 37.67 23.41 -16.55
N GLY A 352 37.32 22.43 -17.39
CA GLY A 352 38.10 21.23 -17.62
C GLY A 352 37.96 20.17 -16.52
N GLY A 353 36.98 20.30 -15.61
CA GLY A 353 36.62 19.30 -14.64
C GLY A 353 35.88 18.10 -15.24
N MET A 354 35.20 17.28 -14.35
CA MET A 354 34.38 16.17 -14.80
C MET A 354 33.24 16.66 -15.69
N ARG A 355 33.03 16.01 -16.82
CA ARG A 355 31.97 16.33 -17.77
C ARG A 355 30.85 15.30 -17.65
N LEU A 356 29.61 15.75 -17.53
CA LEU A 356 28.46 14.85 -17.49
C LEU A 356 28.35 13.96 -18.74
N GLN A 357 28.84 14.45 -19.88
CA GLN A 357 28.90 13.74 -21.15
C GLN A 357 29.72 12.43 -21.04
N ASP A 358 30.74 12.38 -20.20
CA ASP A 358 31.60 11.20 -20.04
C ASP A 358 30.83 9.95 -19.62
N VAL A 359 29.78 10.11 -18.79
CA VAL A 359 28.90 9.01 -18.38
C VAL A 359 27.95 8.61 -19.51
N PHE A 360 27.51 9.54 -20.34
CA PHE A 360 26.74 9.22 -21.55
C PHE A 360 27.54 8.36 -22.54
N ASP A 361 28.82 8.65 -22.68
CA ASP A 361 29.68 8.00 -23.64
C ASP A 361 30.23 6.66 -23.14
N HIS A 362 30.68 6.59 -21.89
CA HIS A 362 31.38 5.43 -21.33
C HIS A 362 30.51 4.56 -20.43
N GLY A 363 29.34 5.04 -19.97
CA GLY A 363 28.54 4.39 -18.93
C GLY A 363 29.12 4.60 -17.55
N GLY A 364 28.74 3.75 -16.61
CA GLY A 364 29.15 3.87 -15.21
C GLY A 364 28.26 4.79 -14.40
N CYS A 365 28.76 5.42 -13.34
CA CYS A 365 27.94 6.18 -12.42
C CYS A 365 28.56 7.53 -12.06
N CYS A 366 27.77 8.59 -12.17
CA CYS A 366 28.04 9.88 -11.53
C CYS A 366 27.11 10.03 -10.32
N TYR A 367 27.70 9.99 -9.13
CA TYR A 367 27.00 10.18 -7.84
C TYR A 367 27.18 11.61 -7.37
N VAL A 368 26.09 12.36 -7.28
CA VAL A 368 26.07 13.78 -6.90
C VAL A 368 25.50 13.94 -5.51
N ILE A 369 26.35 14.28 -4.55
CA ILE A 369 25.94 14.64 -3.19
C ILE A 369 25.48 16.10 -3.19
N GLY A 370 24.21 16.30 -2.89
CA GLY A 370 23.57 17.60 -2.85
C GLY A 370 23.32 18.13 -1.42
N SER A 371 22.24 18.89 -1.28
CA SER A 371 21.78 19.41 0.00
C SER A 371 20.27 19.61 -0.02
N MET A 372 19.64 19.42 1.16
CA MET A 372 18.22 19.73 1.39
C MET A 372 18.00 21.15 1.95
N ARG A 373 19.05 21.85 2.39
CA ARG A 373 18.93 23.11 3.13
C ARG A 373 19.67 24.28 2.48
N ASN A 374 20.75 24.02 1.75
CA ASN A 374 21.56 25.05 1.15
C ASN A 374 20.91 25.52 -0.19
N SER A 375 20.38 26.73 -0.21
CA SER A 375 19.68 27.30 -1.37
C SER A 375 20.51 27.27 -2.66
N LYS A 376 21.81 27.55 -2.56
CA LYS A 376 22.74 27.52 -3.71
C LYS A 376 22.85 26.12 -4.30
N ILE A 377 23.00 25.12 -3.43
CA ILE A 377 23.12 23.72 -3.84
C ILE A 377 21.78 23.20 -4.40
N LEU A 378 20.63 23.62 -3.83
CA LEU A 378 19.29 23.29 -4.36
C LEU A 378 19.08 23.85 -5.77
N ILE A 379 19.55 25.07 -6.03
CA ILE A 379 19.56 25.67 -7.38
C ILE A 379 20.42 24.82 -8.30
N THR A 380 21.65 24.50 -7.88
CA THR A 380 22.59 23.69 -8.66
C THR A 380 22.04 22.31 -9.02
N GLN A 381 21.39 21.61 -8.09
CA GLN A 381 20.76 20.31 -8.34
C GLN A 381 19.75 20.37 -9.50
N LYS A 382 18.92 21.41 -9.54
CA LYS A 382 17.97 21.63 -10.65
C LYS A 382 18.70 21.87 -11.96
N MET A 383 19.76 22.66 -11.94
CA MET A 383 20.57 22.98 -13.13
C MET A 383 21.25 21.75 -13.71
N ILE A 384 21.81 20.87 -12.86
CA ILE A 384 22.40 19.60 -13.30
C ILE A 384 21.36 18.75 -14.03
N LEU A 385 20.14 18.63 -13.47
CA LEU A 385 19.08 17.84 -14.11
C LEU A 385 18.73 18.36 -15.51
N ILE A 386 18.63 19.69 -15.67
CA ILE A 386 18.36 20.28 -17.00
C ILE A 386 19.53 20.02 -17.96
N ARG A 387 20.78 20.14 -17.48
CA ARG A 387 21.94 19.80 -18.32
C ARG A 387 21.90 18.35 -18.79
N LEU A 388 21.50 17.41 -17.95
CA LEU A 388 21.32 16.00 -18.35
C LEU A 388 20.28 15.85 -19.46
N PHE A 389 19.15 16.57 -19.39
CA PHE A 389 18.17 16.55 -20.47
C PHE A 389 18.71 17.13 -21.78
N GLN A 390 19.42 18.25 -21.72
CA GLN A 390 20.06 18.85 -22.89
C GLN A 390 21.07 17.91 -23.57
N LEU A 391 21.88 17.21 -22.75
CA LEU A 391 22.81 16.20 -23.27
C LEU A 391 22.08 15.04 -23.92
N ALA A 392 20.95 14.61 -23.33
CA ALA A 392 20.10 13.57 -23.91
C ALA A 392 19.50 14.00 -25.27
N GLU A 393 19.06 15.25 -25.37
CA GLU A 393 18.46 15.80 -26.58
C GLU A 393 19.43 15.95 -27.76
N MET A 394 20.70 16.23 -27.47
CA MET A 394 21.77 16.34 -28.49
C MET A 394 22.18 15.00 -29.09
N ARG A 395 21.73 13.86 -28.52
CA ARG A 395 22.16 12.52 -28.98
C ARG A 395 21.59 12.19 -30.36
N ASP A 396 22.48 11.79 -31.28
CA ASP A 396 22.09 11.31 -32.59
C ASP A 396 21.53 9.88 -32.51
N ARG A 397 20.24 9.76 -32.76
CA ARG A 397 19.54 8.46 -32.79
C ARG A 397 19.55 7.81 -34.17
N VAL A 398 19.95 8.55 -35.20
CA VAL A 398 20.02 8.04 -36.56
C VAL A 398 21.33 7.25 -36.75
N ALA A 399 22.41 7.71 -36.12
CA ALA A 399 23.71 7.04 -36.17
C ALA A 399 23.75 5.69 -35.44
N GLY A 400 22.80 5.44 -34.51
CA GLY A 400 22.73 4.18 -33.77
C GLY A 400 21.81 4.24 -32.56
N LYS A 401 21.61 3.10 -31.88
CA LYS A 401 20.90 3.09 -30.62
C LYS A 401 21.80 3.65 -29.52
N PRO A 402 21.46 4.81 -28.94
CA PRO A 402 22.27 5.40 -27.87
C PRO A 402 22.25 4.52 -26.62
N ARG A 403 23.33 4.57 -25.83
CA ARG A 403 23.38 3.93 -24.50
C ARG A 403 22.21 4.40 -23.65
N PRO A 404 21.45 3.51 -22.98
CA PRO A 404 20.42 3.91 -22.03
C PRO A 404 21.04 4.68 -20.86
N ILE A 405 20.31 5.70 -20.38
CA ILE A 405 20.73 6.52 -19.24
C ILE A 405 19.65 6.48 -18.18
N ALA A 406 20.05 6.11 -16.97
CA ALA A 406 19.19 6.14 -15.79
C ALA A 406 19.51 7.37 -14.93
N ILE A 407 18.50 8.15 -14.56
CA ILE A 407 18.64 9.27 -13.63
C ILE A 407 17.78 8.97 -12.40
N PHE A 408 18.42 8.85 -11.25
CA PHE A 408 17.73 8.68 -9.97
C PHE A 408 17.69 10.02 -9.23
N LEU A 409 16.47 10.44 -8.86
CA LEU A 409 16.21 11.63 -8.06
C LEU A 409 15.70 11.21 -6.69
N ASP A 410 16.57 11.20 -5.69
CA ASP A 410 16.11 11.04 -4.31
C ASP A 410 15.48 12.35 -3.82
N GLU A 411 14.39 12.24 -3.06
CA GLU A 411 13.57 13.36 -2.61
C GLU A 411 13.22 14.33 -3.76
N LEU A 412 12.41 13.85 -4.69
CA LEU A 412 12.04 14.52 -5.96
C LEU A 412 11.73 16.01 -5.82
N LYS A 413 11.10 16.43 -4.72
CA LYS A 413 10.70 17.83 -4.48
C LYS A 413 11.86 18.84 -4.60
N TYR A 414 13.10 18.43 -4.33
CA TYR A 414 14.27 19.31 -4.44
C TYR A 414 14.80 19.48 -5.86
N HIS A 415 14.28 18.72 -6.81
CA HIS A 415 14.68 18.73 -8.22
C HIS A 415 13.60 19.29 -9.14
N ILE A 416 12.40 19.57 -8.63
CA ILE A 416 11.25 20.03 -9.42
C ILE A 416 11.52 21.43 -9.98
N SER A 417 11.36 21.55 -11.30
CA SER A 417 11.30 22.79 -12.05
C SER A 417 10.40 22.61 -13.26
N LYS A 418 9.91 23.70 -13.90
CA LYS A 418 9.04 23.58 -15.06
C LYS A 418 9.72 22.85 -16.22
N PRO A 419 10.96 23.20 -16.62
CA PRO A 419 11.67 22.44 -17.66
C PRO A 419 11.89 20.97 -17.27
N ALA A 420 12.10 20.65 -15.97
CA ALA A 420 12.26 19.26 -15.54
C ALA A 420 10.96 18.45 -15.72
N MET A 421 9.80 19.04 -15.46
CA MET A 421 8.51 18.37 -15.64
C MET A 421 8.15 18.18 -17.13
N GLU A 422 8.50 19.14 -17.97
CA GLU A 422 8.36 19.04 -19.44
C GLU A 422 9.34 18.00 -20.00
N GLY A 423 10.61 18.04 -19.55
CA GLY A 423 11.65 17.08 -19.93
C GLY A 423 11.30 15.64 -19.52
N LEU A 424 10.61 15.44 -18.40
CA LEU A 424 10.15 14.12 -17.96
C LEU A 424 9.29 13.42 -19.04
N GLY A 425 8.41 14.17 -19.72
CA GLY A 425 7.61 13.63 -20.82
C GLY A 425 8.45 13.28 -22.08
N ALA A 426 9.49 14.04 -22.38
CA ALA A 426 10.32 13.91 -23.58
C ALA A 426 11.53 12.97 -23.41
N ALA A 427 12.08 12.86 -22.20
CA ALA A 427 13.35 12.16 -21.91
C ALA A 427 13.36 10.69 -22.36
N ARG A 428 12.22 10.00 -22.20
CA ARG A 428 12.06 8.59 -22.60
C ARG A 428 12.41 8.37 -24.08
N ASP A 429 11.94 9.24 -24.95
CA ASP A 429 12.19 9.12 -26.39
C ASP A 429 13.65 9.38 -26.76
N LYS A 430 14.41 9.97 -25.85
CA LYS A 430 15.85 10.23 -25.99
C LYS A 430 16.72 9.14 -25.35
N GLY A 431 16.12 8.02 -24.92
CA GLY A 431 16.82 6.91 -24.28
C GLY A 431 17.25 7.23 -22.83
N VAL A 432 16.54 8.13 -22.18
CA VAL A 432 16.70 8.43 -20.74
C VAL A 432 15.49 7.94 -19.98
N HIS A 433 15.69 7.18 -18.92
CA HIS A 433 14.64 6.82 -18.01
C HIS A 433 14.98 7.27 -16.58
N MET A 434 13.95 7.60 -15.83
CA MET A 434 14.11 8.23 -14.53
C MET A 434 13.51 7.34 -13.44
N LEU A 435 14.17 7.32 -12.30
CA LEU A 435 13.66 6.75 -11.05
C LEU A 435 13.42 7.92 -10.09
N LEU A 436 12.18 8.14 -9.72
CA LEU A 436 11.75 9.24 -8.88
C LEU A 436 11.41 8.72 -7.49
N ALA A 437 12.00 9.26 -6.44
CA ALA A 437 11.70 8.86 -5.07
C ALA A 437 11.06 10.02 -4.30
N HIS A 438 9.91 9.77 -3.67
CA HIS A 438 9.23 10.72 -2.79
C HIS A 438 8.49 10.00 -1.66
N GLN A 439 7.96 10.75 -0.69
CA GLN A 439 7.30 10.16 0.47
C GLN A 439 5.78 10.22 0.38
N SER A 440 5.24 11.30 -0.18
CA SER A 440 3.81 11.54 -0.25
C SER A 440 3.43 12.39 -1.48
N ILE A 441 2.14 12.47 -1.79
CA ILE A 441 1.61 13.41 -2.79
C ILE A 441 1.88 14.86 -2.36
N ALA A 442 1.89 15.13 -1.05
CA ALA A 442 2.17 16.46 -0.53
C ALA A 442 3.58 16.95 -0.91
N ASP A 443 4.58 16.04 -0.98
CA ASP A 443 5.93 16.37 -1.45
C ASP A 443 5.94 16.84 -2.92
N LEU A 444 5.06 16.28 -3.76
CA LEU A 444 4.94 16.69 -5.17
C LEU A 444 4.23 18.04 -5.31
N LYS A 445 3.33 18.35 -4.37
CA LYS A 445 2.62 19.63 -4.33
C LYS A 445 3.46 20.76 -3.73
N ASP A 446 4.49 20.42 -2.95
CA ASP A 446 5.49 21.37 -2.43
C ASP A 446 6.51 21.71 -3.54
N CYS A 447 6.07 22.45 -4.54
CA CYS A 447 6.81 22.79 -5.74
C CYS A 447 7.11 24.31 -5.81
N PRO A 448 8.08 24.72 -6.65
CA PRO A 448 8.40 26.13 -6.86
C PRO A 448 7.19 26.98 -7.27
N ALA A 449 7.24 28.29 -6.96
CA ALA A 449 6.13 29.22 -7.16
C ALA A 449 5.70 29.40 -8.63
N ASP A 450 6.55 29.04 -9.58
CA ASP A 450 6.28 29.07 -11.04
C ASP A 450 5.57 27.80 -11.53
N LEU A 451 5.19 26.87 -10.63
CA LEU A 451 4.49 25.64 -10.94
C LEU A 451 3.13 25.54 -10.22
N ASN A 452 2.28 24.66 -10.74
CA ASN A 452 1.05 24.23 -10.09
C ASN A 452 1.25 22.83 -9.52
N GLY A 453 1.02 22.63 -8.21
CA GLY A 453 1.22 21.35 -7.54
C GLY A 453 0.41 20.18 -8.13
N ASP A 454 -0.85 20.43 -8.53
CA ASP A 454 -1.67 19.37 -9.14
C ASP A 454 -1.16 19.00 -10.54
N ALA A 455 -0.61 19.95 -11.29
CA ALA A 455 0.04 19.67 -12.57
C ALA A 455 1.32 18.86 -12.39
N VAL A 456 2.11 19.10 -11.34
CA VAL A 456 3.30 18.30 -10.99
C VAL A 456 2.89 16.87 -10.66
N VAL A 457 1.88 16.68 -9.81
CA VAL A 457 1.34 15.35 -9.51
C VAL A 457 0.90 14.64 -10.79
N GLY A 458 0.13 15.32 -11.64
CA GLY A 458 -0.30 14.76 -12.92
C GLY A 458 0.86 14.34 -13.81
N ALA A 459 1.88 15.20 -13.96
CA ALA A 459 3.07 14.92 -14.78
C ALA A 459 3.85 13.68 -14.26
N VAL A 460 4.03 13.55 -12.95
CA VAL A 460 4.70 12.39 -12.35
C VAL A 460 3.88 11.12 -12.58
N VAL A 461 2.58 11.16 -12.31
CA VAL A 461 1.70 9.98 -12.41
C VAL A 461 1.63 9.43 -13.83
N GLU A 462 1.42 10.31 -14.81
CA GLU A 462 1.25 9.94 -16.22
C GLU A 462 2.53 9.42 -16.86
N ASN A 463 3.68 9.96 -16.45
CA ASN A 463 4.97 9.59 -17.05
C ASN A 463 5.63 8.39 -16.35
N THR A 464 5.26 8.04 -15.11
CA THR A 464 5.81 6.89 -14.39
C THR A 464 4.87 5.69 -14.46
N LYS A 465 5.14 4.77 -15.36
CA LYS A 465 4.29 3.59 -15.56
C LYS A 465 4.63 2.43 -14.64
N PHE A 466 5.81 2.43 -14.08
CA PHE A 466 6.28 1.47 -13.09
C PHE A 466 6.33 2.17 -11.72
N LYS A 467 5.66 1.60 -10.72
CA LYS A 467 5.67 2.16 -9.37
C LYS A 467 6.00 1.10 -8.33
N LEU A 468 6.84 1.47 -7.37
CA LEU A 468 7.15 0.71 -6.17
C LEU A 468 6.58 1.45 -4.97
N VAL A 469 5.55 0.90 -4.34
CA VAL A 469 4.91 1.54 -3.20
C VAL A 469 5.26 0.78 -1.94
N TYR A 470 6.09 1.38 -1.10
CA TYR A 470 6.46 0.94 0.23
C TYR A 470 5.45 1.43 1.26
N ARG A 471 5.67 1.08 2.54
CA ARG A 471 4.81 1.54 3.63
C ARG A 471 4.61 3.06 3.57
N LEU A 472 3.36 3.47 3.66
CA LEU A 472 2.92 4.86 3.73
C LEU A 472 2.52 5.21 5.17
N GLN A 473 2.61 6.48 5.54
CA GLN A 473 2.08 7.00 6.79
C GLN A 473 0.97 8.03 6.55
N ASP A 474 0.99 8.67 5.38
CA ASP A 474 -0.01 9.63 4.97
C ASP A 474 -1.26 8.90 4.43
N PRO A 475 -2.44 9.04 5.10
CA PRO A 475 -3.66 8.38 4.67
C PRO A 475 -4.14 8.84 3.28
N ASP A 476 -3.94 10.11 2.93
CA ASP A 476 -4.38 10.66 1.64
C ASP A 476 -3.58 10.06 0.50
N THR A 477 -2.26 9.93 0.67
CA THR A 477 -1.40 9.22 -0.29
C THR A 477 -1.75 7.75 -0.37
N ALA A 478 -2.05 7.09 0.77
CA ALA A 478 -2.46 5.69 0.77
C ALA A 478 -3.80 5.46 0.07
N GLU A 479 -4.78 6.35 0.25
CA GLU A 479 -6.06 6.29 -0.46
C GLU A 479 -5.88 6.52 -1.97
N TRP A 480 -5.04 7.48 -2.36
CA TRP A 480 -4.73 7.76 -3.74
C TRP A 480 -4.06 6.56 -4.44
N VAL A 481 -3.06 5.94 -3.83
CA VAL A 481 -2.41 4.71 -4.34
C VAL A 481 -3.41 3.55 -4.39
N SER A 482 -4.24 3.39 -3.36
CA SER A 482 -5.27 2.36 -3.30
C SER A 482 -6.24 2.46 -4.49
N LYS A 483 -6.67 3.67 -4.86
CA LYS A 483 -7.52 3.93 -6.04
C LYS A 483 -6.85 3.52 -7.35
N MET A 484 -5.53 3.69 -7.48
CA MET A 484 -4.80 3.23 -8.67
C MET A 484 -4.73 1.71 -8.82
N SER A 485 -4.94 0.95 -7.73
CA SER A 485 -4.92 -0.52 -7.79
C SER A 485 -6.14 -1.13 -8.51
N GLY A 486 -7.17 -0.34 -8.79
CA GLY A 486 -8.45 -0.80 -9.32
C GLY A 486 -9.35 -1.42 -8.26
N THR A 487 -10.57 -1.77 -8.66
CA THR A 487 -11.60 -2.37 -7.79
C THR A 487 -11.84 -3.83 -8.10
N ILE A 488 -12.19 -4.58 -7.07
CA ILE A 488 -12.66 -5.95 -7.15
C ILE A 488 -14.04 -6.07 -6.52
N LEU A 489 -14.81 -7.04 -6.98
CA LEU A 489 -16.09 -7.38 -6.39
C LEU A 489 -15.89 -8.38 -5.26
N VAL A 490 -16.42 -8.08 -4.10
CA VAL A 490 -16.37 -8.94 -2.92
C VAL A 490 -17.76 -9.12 -2.34
N ASP A 491 -17.97 -10.24 -1.63
CA ASP A 491 -19.23 -10.49 -0.93
C ASP A 491 -19.26 -9.69 0.38
N ASP A 492 -20.19 -8.75 0.49
CA ASP A 492 -20.49 -8.02 1.71
C ASP A 492 -21.65 -8.73 2.43
N GLU A 493 -21.36 -9.38 3.55
CA GLU A 493 -22.32 -10.16 4.32
C GLU A 493 -22.90 -9.30 5.45
N THR A 494 -24.19 -8.98 5.37
CA THR A 494 -24.93 -8.36 6.45
C THR A 494 -25.65 -9.43 7.25
N ARG A 495 -25.36 -9.55 8.53
CA ARG A 495 -26.05 -10.44 9.48
C ARG A 495 -27.11 -9.67 10.24
N TYR A 496 -28.33 -10.19 10.28
CA TYR A 496 -29.38 -9.65 11.13
C TYR A 496 -29.27 -10.30 12.51
N VAL A 497 -29.19 -9.48 13.54
CA VAL A 497 -29.28 -9.93 14.92
C VAL A 497 -30.69 -9.60 15.41
N GLU A 498 -31.55 -10.62 15.58
CA GLU A 498 -32.84 -10.42 16.23
C GLU A 498 -32.62 -10.41 17.75
N SER A 499 -32.93 -9.32 18.40
CA SER A 499 -33.05 -9.24 19.84
C SER A 499 -34.32 -9.96 20.27
N SER A 500 -34.20 -11.20 20.70
CA SER A 500 -35.29 -11.93 21.31
C SER A 500 -35.61 -11.30 22.68
N LYS A 501 -36.90 -11.14 22.98
CA LYS A 501 -37.41 -10.62 24.28
C LYS A 501 -36.97 -11.45 25.51
N THR A 502 -36.25 -12.53 25.31
CA THR A 502 -35.62 -13.36 26.33
C THR A 502 -34.10 -13.25 26.18
N LEU A 503 -33.49 -12.25 26.79
CA LEU A 503 -32.07 -12.12 27.23
C LEU A 503 -30.94 -12.83 26.41
N ASN A 504 -31.21 -13.43 25.26
CA ASN A 504 -30.24 -14.04 24.38
C ASN A 504 -30.36 -13.44 22.98
N GLU A 505 -29.31 -12.84 22.50
CA GLU A 505 -29.17 -12.49 21.08
C GLU A 505 -29.13 -13.77 20.25
N VAL A 506 -30.13 -13.98 19.44
CA VAL A 506 -30.16 -15.07 18.47
C VAL A 506 -29.73 -14.45 17.13
N VAL A 507 -28.55 -14.84 16.67
CA VAL A 507 -28.13 -14.50 15.29
C VAL A 507 -29.06 -15.25 14.35
N ASP A 508 -29.89 -14.53 13.60
CA ASP A 508 -30.74 -15.14 12.58
C ASP A 508 -29.87 -15.75 11.48
N ASP A 509 -30.24 -16.95 11.03
CA ASP A 509 -29.56 -17.65 9.93
C ASP A 509 -29.76 -16.95 8.56
N LYS A 510 -30.53 -15.89 8.51
CA LYS A 510 -30.74 -15.09 7.31
C LYS A 510 -29.50 -14.24 7.03
N ARG A 511 -28.81 -14.58 5.96
CA ARG A 511 -27.69 -13.81 5.41
C ARG A 511 -28.20 -12.99 4.24
N ASN A 512 -27.93 -11.71 4.26
CA ASN A 512 -28.04 -10.89 3.06
C ASN A 512 -26.62 -10.70 2.51
N ILE A 513 -26.36 -11.31 1.36
CA ILE A 513 -25.08 -11.20 0.66
C ILE A 513 -25.34 -10.26 -0.52
N ARG A 514 -24.60 -9.17 -0.55
CA ARG A 514 -24.55 -8.26 -1.70
C ARG A 514 -23.13 -8.17 -2.22
N MET A 515 -22.97 -7.93 -3.51
CA MET A 515 -21.69 -7.56 -4.08
C MET A 515 -21.36 -6.13 -3.69
N ALA A 516 -20.17 -5.93 -3.15
CA ALA A 516 -19.58 -4.61 -2.85
C ALA A 516 -18.27 -4.46 -3.60
N GLU A 517 -17.98 -3.24 -4.03
CA GLU A 517 -16.69 -2.90 -4.62
C GLU A 517 -15.68 -2.59 -3.52
N ARG A 518 -14.48 -3.14 -3.64
CA ARG A 518 -13.33 -2.84 -2.77
C ARG A 518 -12.09 -2.62 -3.62
N GLN A 519 -11.18 -1.80 -3.16
CA GLN A 519 -9.89 -1.61 -3.82
C GLN A 519 -9.08 -2.92 -3.78
N TYR A 520 -8.37 -3.23 -4.87
CA TYR A 520 -7.55 -4.44 -4.95
C TYR A 520 -6.42 -4.42 -3.90
N VAL A 521 -5.71 -3.31 -3.79
CA VAL A 521 -4.78 -3.03 -2.69
C VAL A 521 -5.47 -2.04 -1.75
N ASP A 522 -5.88 -2.52 -0.58
CA ASP A 522 -6.59 -1.70 0.41
C ASP A 522 -5.64 -0.70 1.10
N THR A 523 -6.18 0.44 1.51
CA THR A 523 -5.44 1.48 2.25
C THR A 523 -4.75 0.92 3.49
N ASN A 524 -5.41 0.03 4.24
CA ASN A 524 -4.82 -0.60 5.42
C ASN A 524 -3.61 -1.49 5.08
N MET A 525 -3.59 -2.10 3.89
CA MET A 525 -2.41 -2.85 3.45
C MET A 525 -1.21 -1.92 3.27
N LEU A 526 -1.40 -0.77 2.60
CA LEU A 526 -0.34 0.20 2.33
C LEU A 526 0.21 0.86 3.60
N LEU A 527 -0.67 1.16 4.57
CA LEU A 527 -0.27 1.75 5.85
C LEU A 527 0.48 0.77 6.77
N ASN A 528 0.28 -0.55 6.59
CA ASN A 528 0.82 -1.58 7.46
C ASN A 528 1.85 -2.49 6.76
N LEU A 529 2.41 -2.09 5.61
CA LEU A 529 3.47 -2.84 4.95
C LEU A 529 4.69 -3.00 5.88
N PRO A 530 5.28 -4.20 5.98
CA PRO A 530 6.57 -4.39 6.64
C PRO A 530 7.67 -3.59 5.93
N ASN A 531 8.80 -3.36 6.61
CA ASN A 531 9.97 -2.79 5.98
C ASN A 531 10.47 -3.72 4.85
N PHE A 532 10.97 -3.13 3.77
CA PHE A 532 11.46 -3.82 2.56
C PHE A 532 10.39 -4.57 1.77
N VAL A 533 9.11 -4.46 2.13
CA VAL A 533 7.99 -4.98 1.35
C VAL A 533 7.31 -3.83 0.63
N SER A 534 7.08 -4.00 -0.67
CA SER A 534 6.37 -3.05 -1.52
C SER A 534 5.26 -3.72 -2.32
N TYR A 535 4.37 -2.90 -2.90
CA TYR A 535 3.54 -3.30 -4.03
C TYR A 535 4.15 -2.77 -5.32
N ILE A 536 4.32 -3.67 -6.29
CA ILE A 536 4.79 -3.35 -7.64
C ILE A 536 3.56 -3.11 -8.52
N PHE A 537 3.47 -1.91 -9.08
CA PHE A 537 2.47 -1.53 -10.09
C PHE A 537 3.13 -1.52 -11.46
N THR A 538 2.54 -2.23 -12.41
CA THR A 538 2.94 -2.26 -13.82
C THR A 538 1.73 -2.03 -14.71
N MET A 539 1.92 -1.67 -15.98
CA MET A 539 0.79 -1.43 -16.89
C MET A 539 0.01 -2.68 -17.27
N ASN A 540 0.65 -3.85 -17.25
CA ASN A 540 0.12 -5.06 -17.87
C ASN A 540 -0.40 -6.07 -16.86
N ASP A 541 -0.31 -5.78 -15.56
CA ASP A 541 -0.64 -6.74 -14.50
C ASP A 541 -1.23 -6.03 -13.28
N VAL A 542 -1.97 -6.77 -12.47
CA VAL A 542 -2.44 -6.26 -11.17
C VAL A 542 -1.25 -6.08 -10.21
N PRO A 543 -1.33 -5.13 -9.27
CA PRO A 543 -0.27 -4.91 -8.30
C PRO A 543 0.11 -6.18 -7.54
N LYS A 544 1.41 -6.46 -7.45
CA LYS A 544 1.95 -7.64 -6.76
C LYS A 544 2.82 -7.22 -5.58
N PRO A 545 2.72 -7.90 -4.43
CA PRO A 545 3.64 -7.63 -3.33
C PRO A 545 5.03 -8.17 -3.65
N SER A 546 6.06 -7.46 -3.20
CA SER A 546 7.46 -7.81 -3.40
C SER A 546 8.29 -7.54 -2.14
N LEU A 547 9.14 -8.48 -1.79
CA LEU A 547 10.13 -8.38 -0.72
C LEU A 547 11.51 -8.15 -1.33
N ILE A 548 12.20 -7.09 -0.90
CA ILE A 548 13.58 -6.83 -1.27
C ILE A 548 14.52 -7.01 -0.07
N ALA A 549 15.80 -7.14 -0.36
CA ALA A 549 16.88 -7.10 0.63
C ALA A 549 18.03 -6.21 0.13
N PRO A 550 18.84 -5.63 1.04
CA PRO A 550 20.01 -4.84 0.65
C PRO A 550 21.12 -5.74 0.09
N ILE A 551 21.81 -5.27 -0.95
CA ILE A 551 23.08 -5.84 -1.40
C ILE A 551 24.14 -5.50 -0.34
N LYS A 552 24.90 -6.49 0.11
CA LYS A 552 25.94 -6.30 1.13
C LYS A 552 27.20 -5.74 0.49
N VAL A 553 27.60 -4.55 0.90
CA VAL A 553 28.82 -3.91 0.44
C VAL A 553 29.69 -3.51 1.62
N GLN A 554 31.01 -3.50 1.41
CA GLN A 554 31.95 -2.98 2.38
C GLN A 554 32.15 -1.48 2.16
N LYS A 555 32.37 -0.73 3.23
CA LYS A 555 32.77 0.67 3.11
C LYS A 555 34.16 0.74 2.49
N GLN A 556 34.26 1.48 1.41
CA GLN A 556 35.52 1.74 0.69
C GLN A 556 35.90 3.21 0.89
N THR A 557 37.15 3.55 0.60
CA THR A 557 37.55 4.96 0.52
C THR A 557 36.83 5.60 -0.68
N LEU A 558 36.03 6.62 -0.41
CA LEU A 558 35.39 7.44 -1.43
C LEU A 558 36.22 8.68 -1.66
N VAL A 559 36.64 8.87 -2.89
CA VAL A 559 37.47 10.00 -3.31
C VAL A 559 36.65 10.83 -4.27
N THR A 560 36.53 12.13 -4.04
CA THR A 560 35.87 13.06 -4.99
C THR A 560 36.72 13.22 -6.25
N PHE A 561 36.12 13.66 -7.33
CA PHE A 561 36.79 13.79 -8.64
C PHE A 561 38.13 14.56 -8.59
N ASP A 562 38.18 15.64 -7.82
CA ASP A 562 39.39 16.45 -7.64
C ASP A 562 40.53 15.66 -6.94
N GLU A 563 40.19 14.90 -5.90
CA GLU A 563 41.15 14.04 -5.18
C GLU A 563 41.67 12.90 -6.06
N THR A 564 40.85 12.40 -7.00
CA THR A 564 41.25 11.37 -7.98
C THR A 564 42.31 11.89 -8.93
N GLN A 565 42.20 13.13 -9.44
CA GLN A 565 43.20 13.74 -10.29
C GLN A 565 44.52 13.97 -9.54
N ALA A 566 44.45 14.37 -8.25
CA ALA A 566 45.65 14.53 -7.44
C ALA A 566 46.40 13.21 -7.20
N HIS A 567 45.66 12.10 -7.03
CA HIS A 567 46.26 10.76 -6.88
C HIS A 567 46.89 10.26 -8.18
N THR A 568 46.23 10.41 -9.33
CA THR A 568 46.82 10.03 -10.64
C THR A 568 48.07 10.84 -10.96
N ALA A 569 48.05 12.15 -10.72
CA ALA A 569 49.24 12.99 -10.91
C ALA A 569 50.40 12.59 -9.98
N SER A 570 50.11 12.21 -8.72
CA SER A 570 51.17 11.76 -7.78
C SER A 570 51.72 10.36 -8.13
N ASP A 571 50.91 9.50 -8.74
CA ASP A 571 51.39 8.18 -9.20
C ASP A 571 52.17 8.26 -10.50
N ASP A 572 51.84 9.18 -11.41
CA ASP A 572 52.63 9.48 -12.62
C ASP A 572 53.99 10.09 -12.27
N GLU A 573 54.08 11.00 -11.28
CA GLU A 573 55.36 11.51 -10.76
C GLU A 573 56.21 10.41 -10.13
N LYS A 574 55.60 9.44 -9.43
CA LYS A 574 56.33 8.31 -8.86
C LYS A 574 56.78 7.29 -9.88
N VAL A 575 56.14 7.23 -11.04
CA VAL A 575 56.54 6.34 -12.17
C VAL A 575 57.72 6.95 -12.92
N GLU A 576 57.84 8.29 -13.03
CA GLU A 576 58.97 8.94 -13.64
C GLU A 576 60.26 8.91 -12.75
N GLU A 577 60.14 8.95 -11.41
CA GLU A 577 61.31 8.82 -10.50
C GLU A 577 61.88 7.39 -10.36
N HIS A 578 61.19 6.36 -10.87
CA HIS A 578 61.62 4.93 -10.69
C HIS A 578 62.23 4.32 -11.95
N ASN A 579 62.52 5.09 -13.02
CA ASN A 579 63.18 4.57 -14.21
C ASN A 579 64.71 4.71 -14.25
N GLU A 580 65.35 5.00 -13.13
CA GLU A 580 66.82 4.84 -13.02
C GLU A 580 67.17 3.62 -12.16
N ALA A 581 67.56 2.52 -12.80
CA ALA A 581 68.10 1.33 -12.17
C ALA A 581 69.58 1.52 -11.83
N PRO A 582 70.18 0.87 -10.80
CA PRO A 582 70.79 -0.42 -11.07
C PRO A 582 70.78 -1.48 -9.94
N ALA A 583 70.78 -2.69 -10.46
CA ALA A 583 71.53 -3.89 -10.02
C ALA A 583 71.57 -4.35 -8.54
N SER A 584 71.00 -5.52 -8.35
CA SER A 584 71.49 -6.68 -7.58
C SER A 584 71.89 -6.52 -6.08
N LYS A 585 71.19 -7.29 -5.21
CA LYS A 585 71.74 -8.41 -4.43
C LYS A 585 70.72 -9.04 -3.44
N LYS A 586 70.63 -10.36 -3.64
CA LYS A 586 70.50 -11.47 -2.65
C LYS A 586 69.43 -11.43 -1.52
N ARG A 587 68.65 -12.51 -1.58
CA ARG A 587 67.92 -13.27 -0.53
C ARG A 587 68.50 -13.20 0.86
N GLN A 588 67.61 -13.10 1.84
CA GLN A 588 67.60 -13.96 3.01
C GLN A 588 66.18 -14.03 3.61
N ASP A 589 65.73 -15.28 3.81
CA ASP A 589 64.57 -15.69 4.56
C ASP A 589 64.67 -15.23 6.02
N ILE A 590 63.54 -14.84 6.61
CA ILE A 590 63.17 -15.28 7.98
C ILE A 590 61.64 -14.99 8.10
N GLY A 591 60.88 -16.06 8.39
CA GLY A 591 59.49 -15.98 8.71
C GLY A 591 59.25 -15.44 10.13
N GLU A 592 58.12 -14.83 10.29
CA GLU A 592 57.40 -14.82 11.57
C GLU A 592 55.91 -14.59 11.25
N GLU A 593 55.13 -15.59 11.63
CA GLU A 593 53.68 -15.54 11.68
C GLU A 593 53.27 -14.49 12.75
N SER A 594 52.45 -13.53 12.39
CA SER A 594 51.64 -12.82 13.38
C SER A 594 50.18 -12.91 12.95
N ASN A 595 49.47 -13.72 13.73
CA ASN A 595 48.02 -13.77 13.79
C ASN A 595 47.46 -12.38 14.00
N ILE A 596 46.65 -11.89 13.08
CA ILE A 596 45.71 -10.79 13.35
C ILE A 596 44.32 -11.42 13.39
N GLU A 597 43.78 -11.47 14.59
CA GLU A 597 42.40 -11.81 14.88
C GLU A 597 41.46 -10.90 14.10
N VAL A 598 40.59 -11.52 13.36
CA VAL A 598 39.45 -10.84 12.72
C VAL A 598 38.40 -10.63 13.80
N GLU A 599 38.29 -9.42 14.29
CA GLU A 599 37.17 -8.98 15.11
C GLU A 599 35.91 -8.94 14.23
N THR A 600 35.12 -9.99 14.30
CA THR A 600 33.74 -9.98 13.86
C THR A 600 32.92 -9.14 14.83
N ALA A 601 32.58 -7.93 14.44
CA ALA A 601 31.58 -7.13 15.15
C ALA A 601 30.22 -7.84 15.04
N SER A 602 29.88 -8.62 16.06
CA SER A 602 28.54 -9.09 16.34
C SER A 602 27.65 -7.91 16.65
N LEU A 603 26.52 -7.84 15.96
CA LEU A 603 25.42 -6.98 16.35
C LEU A 603 25.02 -7.29 17.80
N SER A 604 25.28 -6.36 18.68
CA SER A 604 24.87 -6.40 20.06
C SER A 604 23.35 -6.31 20.15
N GLU A 605 22.81 -7.32 20.75
CA GLU A 605 21.74 -7.42 21.72
C GLU A 605 20.91 -6.15 21.96
N THR A 606 19.64 -6.28 21.61
CA THR A 606 18.54 -5.50 22.17
C THR A 606 18.60 -5.59 23.70
N GLU A 607 18.91 -4.49 24.35
CA GLU A 607 18.60 -4.31 25.75
C GLU A 607 17.09 -4.42 25.96
N THR A 608 16.66 -5.51 26.55
CA THR A 608 15.35 -5.65 27.17
C THR A 608 15.33 -4.75 28.41
N LEU A 609 14.73 -3.59 28.29
CA LEU A 609 14.30 -2.81 29.44
C LEU A 609 13.11 -3.53 30.06
N ASP A 610 13.38 -4.24 31.17
CA ASP A 610 12.40 -4.62 32.15
C ASP A 610 11.82 -3.36 32.78
N THR A 611 10.64 -2.96 32.35
CA THR A 611 9.82 -1.99 33.07
C THR A 611 8.52 -2.67 33.47
N ASN A 612 8.55 -3.34 34.64
CA ASN A 612 7.40 -3.47 35.51
C ASN A 612 7.17 -2.10 36.16
N GLU A 613 6.49 -1.20 35.47
CA GLU A 613 5.76 -0.09 36.08
C GLU A 613 4.28 -0.33 35.82
N GLU A 614 3.58 -0.62 36.92
CA GLU A 614 2.12 -0.58 36.99
C GLU A 614 1.66 0.80 36.53
N PHE A 615 0.95 0.82 35.40
CA PHE A 615 0.27 2.03 34.93
C PHE A 615 -0.92 2.30 35.84
N ASP A 616 -0.81 3.34 36.65
CA ASP A 616 -1.89 3.91 37.44
C ASP A 616 -2.92 4.55 36.49
N LEU A 617 -4.10 3.92 36.38
CA LEU A 617 -5.20 4.29 35.49
C LEU A 617 -5.96 5.55 35.95
N ASP A 618 -5.59 6.15 37.08
CA ASP A 618 -6.34 7.30 37.66
C ASP A 618 -5.74 8.68 37.30
N ALA A 619 -4.68 8.77 36.49
CA ALA A 619 -4.07 10.03 36.07
C ALA A 619 -4.44 10.43 34.64
N VAL A 620 -5.69 10.28 34.23
CA VAL A 620 -6.19 10.86 32.97
C VAL A 620 -6.63 12.28 33.25
N THR A 621 -5.81 13.24 32.89
CA THR A 621 -6.21 14.65 32.80
C THR A 621 -7.35 14.79 31.77
N PRO A 622 -8.48 15.41 32.12
CA PRO A 622 -9.59 15.55 31.21
C PRO A 622 -9.21 16.45 30.04
N LEU A 623 -9.50 15.99 28.80
CA LEU A 623 -9.46 16.80 27.59
C LEU A 623 -10.29 18.09 27.78
N PRO A 624 -9.86 19.24 27.22
CA PRO A 624 -10.62 20.48 27.31
C PRO A 624 -12.01 20.28 26.67
N PRO A 625 -13.05 20.88 27.23
CA PRO A 625 -14.42 20.68 26.77
C PRO A 625 -14.58 21.14 25.33
N ASN A 626 -15.22 20.29 24.54
CA ASN A 626 -15.62 20.53 23.16
C ASN A 626 -16.40 21.86 23.07
N LYS A 627 -16.01 22.75 22.16
CA LYS A 627 -16.64 24.05 21.96
C LYS A 627 -18.15 23.88 21.72
N ASN A 628 -18.93 24.68 22.40
CA ASN A 628 -20.38 24.69 22.33
C ASN A 628 -20.89 24.80 20.88
N PRO A 629 -21.95 24.08 20.51
CA PRO A 629 -22.57 24.19 19.16
C PRO A 629 -23.00 25.59 18.79
N THR A 630 -23.24 26.44 19.78
CA THR A 630 -23.65 27.84 19.60
C THR A 630 -22.54 28.74 19.05
N GLU A 631 -21.26 28.49 19.41
CA GLU A 631 -20.12 29.25 18.86
C GLU A 631 -19.80 28.88 17.41
N ALA A 632 -20.01 27.61 17.03
CA ALA A 632 -19.85 27.17 15.64
C ALA A 632 -20.90 27.83 14.71
N ILE A 633 -22.13 27.95 15.18
CA ILE A 633 -23.24 28.63 14.43
C ILE A 633 -22.98 30.13 14.32
N GLN A 634 -22.35 30.74 15.31
CA GLN A 634 -22.05 32.17 15.30
C GLN A 634 -20.91 32.50 14.34
N SER A 635 -19.86 31.67 14.30
CA SER A 635 -18.77 31.82 13.34
C SER A 635 -19.19 31.57 11.89
N GLN A 636 -20.13 30.67 11.64
CA GLN A 636 -20.68 30.41 10.32
C GLN A 636 -21.51 31.57 9.78
N LYS A 637 -22.30 32.22 10.65
CA LYS A 637 -23.05 33.43 10.31
C LYS A 637 -22.15 34.64 10.04
N GLU A 638 -21.05 34.78 10.75
CA GLU A 638 -20.06 35.84 10.51
C GLU A 638 -19.34 35.65 9.16
N ILE A 639 -19.02 34.40 8.78
CA ILE A 639 -18.47 34.08 7.47
C ILE A 639 -19.45 34.36 6.34
N GLU A 640 -20.73 34.00 6.50
CA GLU A 640 -21.77 34.28 5.49
C GLU A 640 -22.01 35.81 5.34
N ALA A 641 -21.93 36.56 6.41
CA ALA A 641 -22.04 38.03 6.36
C ALA A 641 -20.84 38.68 5.66
N ALA A 642 -19.63 38.17 5.89
CA ALA A 642 -18.41 38.65 5.23
C ALA A 642 -18.40 38.33 3.72
N VAL A 643 -18.85 37.13 3.32
CA VAL A 643 -19.01 36.77 1.91
C VAL A 643 -19.99 37.66 1.20
N LYS A 644 -21.16 37.96 1.81
CA LYS A 644 -22.17 38.82 1.22
C LYS A 644 -21.70 40.27 1.06
N THR A 645 -20.85 40.75 1.97
CA THR A 645 -20.24 42.09 1.88
C THR A 645 -19.21 42.14 0.75
N LEU A 646 -18.42 41.10 0.56
CA LEU A 646 -17.47 40.97 -0.56
C LEU A 646 -18.19 40.91 -1.92
N GLU A 647 -19.28 40.17 -2.02
CA GLU A 647 -20.10 40.10 -3.24
C GLU A 647 -20.68 41.47 -3.61
N GLN A 648 -21.16 42.26 -2.63
CA GLN A 648 -21.64 43.61 -2.87
C GLN A 648 -20.53 44.59 -3.29
N GLN A 649 -19.30 44.43 -2.78
CA GLN A 649 -18.16 45.23 -3.20
C GLN A 649 -17.72 44.89 -4.63
N ILE A 650 -17.76 43.60 -5.01
CA ILE A 650 -17.45 43.16 -6.38
C ILE A 650 -18.50 43.67 -7.38
N GLU A 651 -19.76 43.66 -7.00
CA GLU A 651 -20.85 44.19 -7.84
C GLU A 651 -20.79 45.72 -8.01
N GLY A 652 -20.30 46.45 -6.99
CA GLY A 652 -20.02 47.86 -7.04
C GLY A 652 -18.83 48.24 -7.95
N LEU A 653 -17.85 47.34 -8.13
CA LEU A 653 -16.69 47.52 -9.01
C LEU A 653 -16.99 47.17 -10.49
N LYS A 654 -18.12 46.51 -10.77
CA LYS A 654 -18.56 46.19 -12.14
C LYS A 654 -19.48 47.22 -12.76
N LYS A 655 -19.86 48.26 -12.03
CA LYS A 655 -20.54 49.46 -12.54
C LYS A 655 -19.55 50.64 -12.64
#